data_8b397de322c1d6fcf6ec9b250097514e
#
_entry.id   8b397de322c1d6fcf6ec9b250097514e
#
_cell.length_a   1.000
_cell.length_b   1.000
_cell.length_c   1.000
_cell.angle_alpha   90.00
_cell.angle_beta   90.00
_cell.angle_gamma   90.00
#
_symmetry.space_group_name_H-M   'P 1'
#
loop_
_entity.id
_entity.type
_entity.pdbx_description
1 polymer ?
#
loop_
_entity_poly.entity_id
_entity_poly.type
_entity_poly.pdbx_seq_one_letter_code
_entity_poly.pdbx_strand_id
1 'polypeptide(L)'
;MQEPSSKNKKGLYRLRRADPHERLSARLRHFSFGAAVVFVVAAAGIVIHSLYNIQIKNGATFRQYAAQQQLLDSTIQATRGEIYDTSGITLASTSVVWTIWADPSYSTALFTSSKNDDTGEVTRAADPAALQEVSTQITLRLLSGDGESLDSVDTSSAAYQTQYQAVYDSLSKSDSAYQTLAAKVNNAIKLSIEQYVTAYNKAHKKADADKGIRKGRISVSSTKSFQRDYPYGAFAAAVLGFCDADGYGTYGLEKSYESTLAGVNGRTITLRNAYGNAIADENATTYAAKDGSNLVLSLDVNIQEVAERYLNEAISANNVENRGAAIVMNVKTGAILAMASKPDFDPNNALDYTANEAYLNELVHAEPELYGIYLKNEDGSYVTDANGNKVLDPEGDYSGYYRDIQWKNKTITELYYPGSVFKVITAAMGVDSGKATINTTLNCSGAYGVAKETYHCAGKKAHGVQNLAEALRNSCNIYFIQLGQRIGSSLFYDYFDAFGFTERTGVDLPSETNFMQYYSKSRLGEVELASSAFGQAMAVTPLQVCTAISAAVNGGYLVTPHVVDKITDQNGNVIEEVGANVRRQVISESASKTIRQIMEYEVADGTQGGGGRAYVAGYRIGGKSGTSEQLNMDRRSDGDYKKVASFVAVLPADDPEILVYVMLDDPNNAKTDYSSILAAPVVGNIISEIAPYLGIATDGTDRSGTTVKVPNLIGNEWSNAQVSLNIKGLKHQLAESDASQAGAVVTYQYPRAGAEVPYGTTVYLYTDTYEGRHTEVPDVTGKSADFARQMLAAAGLNCIVAGDANGLVQEQSEAAGASVQRGTLVTITCG
;
A
#
# COMPACT_ATOMS: atom_id res chain seq x y z
N MET A 1 -20.58 113.22 23.48
CA MET A 1 -20.39 114.65 23.46
C MET A 1 -19.69 115.02 22.17
N GLN A 2 -20.35 115.77 21.35
CA GLN A 2 -19.89 116.74 20.35
C GLN A 2 -19.18 116.23 19.11
N GLU A 3 -20.00 116.22 18.05
CA GLU A 3 -19.62 116.77 16.75
C GLU A 3 -19.01 118.23 16.90
N PRO A 4 -18.34 118.79 15.85
CA PRO A 4 -18.96 119.07 14.57
C PRO A 4 -18.05 119.14 13.28
N SER A 5 -18.73 119.11 12.22
CA SER A 5 -18.74 120.01 11.03
C SER A 5 -17.58 119.97 10.02
N SER A 6 -17.92 119.58 8.86
CA SER A 6 -18.05 120.34 7.55
C SER A 6 -16.86 121.02 6.95
N LYS A 7 -16.51 120.63 5.71
CA LYS A 7 -16.57 121.53 4.56
C LYS A 7 -16.16 120.83 3.21
N ASN A 8 -17.06 121.05 2.28
CA ASN A 8 -17.01 120.82 0.88
C ASN A 8 -15.79 121.46 0.19
N LYS A 9 -15.11 120.72 -0.72
CA LYS A 9 -14.49 121.34 -1.90
C LYS A 9 -14.60 120.46 -3.07
N LYS A 10 -15.36 120.88 -4.08
CA LYS A 10 -15.45 120.26 -5.43
C LYS A 10 -14.07 120.40 -6.11
N GLY A 11 -13.47 119.26 -6.50
CA GLY A 11 -12.33 119.23 -7.38
C GLY A 11 -12.67 118.58 -8.71
N LEU A 12 -12.59 119.30 -9.79
CA LEU A 12 -12.80 118.83 -11.17
C LEU A 12 -11.85 117.68 -11.49
N TYR A 13 -12.39 116.51 -11.72
CA TYR A 13 -11.60 115.45 -12.32
C TYR A 13 -11.48 115.65 -13.81
N ARG A 14 -10.23 116.03 -14.32
CA ARG A 14 -9.86 115.88 -15.74
C ARG A 14 -9.78 114.39 -16.06
N LEU A 15 -10.58 113.95 -17.03
CA LEU A 15 -10.46 112.59 -17.62
C LEU A 15 -9.12 112.51 -18.36
N ARG A 16 -8.12 111.86 -17.81
CA ARG A 16 -6.93 111.45 -18.52
C ARG A 16 -7.35 110.38 -19.53
N ARG A 17 -7.15 110.61 -20.81
CA ARG A 17 -7.27 109.65 -21.88
C ARG A 17 -6.23 108.54 -21.55
N ALA A 18 -6.72 107.27 -21.26
CA ALA A 18 -5.84 106.14 -21.00
C ALA A 18 -5.00 105.82 -22.27
N ASP A 19 -3.70 105.63 -22.03
CA ASP A 19 -2.74 105.22 -23.04
C ASP A 19 -3.18 103.92 -23.76
N PRO A 20 -3.09 103.85 -25.07
CA PRO A 20 -3.44 102.62 -25.83
C PRO A 20 -2.69 101.38 -25.37
N HIS A 21 -1.45 101.51 -24.86
CA HIS A 21 -0.63 100.43 -24.32
C HIS A 21 -1.17 99.90 -23.01
N GLU A 22 -1.74 100.69 -22.10
CA GLU A 22 -2.39 100.27 -20.87
C GLU A 22 -3.68 99.47 -21.12
N ARG A 23 -4.44 99.83 -22.15
CA ARG A 23 -5.64 99.08 -22.59
C ARG A 23 -5.28 97.76 -23.17
N LEU A 24 -4.19 97.63 -23.89
CA LEU A 24 -3.72 96.37 -24.50
C LEU A 24 -3.21 95.43 -23.42
N SER A 25 -2.42 95.96 -22.48
CA SER A 25 -1.92 95.12 -21.31
C SER A 25 -3.02 94.72 -20.36
N ALA A 26 -4.03 95.53 -20.17
CA ALA A 26 -5.19 95.10 -19.38
C ALA A 26 -6.02 94.06 -20.10
N ARG A 27 -6.24 94.18 -21.43
CA ARG A 27 -6.90 93.13 -22.23
C ARG A 27 -6.13 91.77 -22.23
N LEU A 28 -4.80 91.82 -22.35
CA LEU A 28 -3.96 90.70 -22.30
C LEU A 28 -4.00 90.00 -20.90
N ARG A 29 -4.01 90.78 -19.81
CA ARG A 29 -4.16 90.25 -18.44
C ARG A 29 -5.53 89.66 -18.27
N HIS A 30 -6.60 90.23 -18.78
CA HIS A 30 -7.93 89.66 -18.68
C HIS A 30 -8.05 88.36 -19.56
N PHE A 31 -7.42 88.37 -20.72
CA PHE A 31 -7.35 87.18 -21.58
C PHE A 31 -6.56 86.02 -20.96
N SER A 32 -5.37 86.34 -20.39
CA SER A 32 -4.56 85.34 -19.66
C SER A 32 -5.22 84.84 -18.39
N PHE A 33 -5.94 85.70 -17.68
CA PHE A 33 -6.75 85.26 -16.52
C PHE A 33 -7.93 84.44 -16.95
N GLY A 34 -8.63 84.79 -18.01
CA GLY A 34 -9.72 84.00 -18.59
C GLY A 34 -9.20 82.64 -19.09
N ALA A 35 -8.06 82.61 -19.75
CA ALA A 35 -7.41 81.33 -20.18
C ALA A 35 -6.98 80.44 -19.00
N ALA A 36 -6.45 81.09 -17.94
CA ALA A 36 -6.12 80.33 -16.69
C ALA A 36 -7.34 79.76 -16.00
N VAL A 37 -8.46 80.57 -15.96
CA VAL A 37 -9.73 80.03 -15.37
C VAL A 37 -10.27 78.92 -16.22
N VAL A 38 -10.28 79.01 -17.56
CA VAL A 38 -10.70 77.89 -18.45
C VAL A 38 -9.83 76.66 -18.26
N PHE A 39 -8.54 76.83 -18.13
CA PHE A 39 -7.61 75.73 -17.85
C PHE A 39 -7.91 75.04 -16.50
N VAL A 40 -8.14 75.81 -15.48
CA VAL A 40 -8.49 75.25 -14.13
C VAL A 40 -9.82 74.55 -14.18
N VAL A 41 -10.83 75.11 -14.88
CA VAL A 41 -12.14 74.45 -15.03
C VAL A 41 -12.01 73.17 -15.86
N ALA A 42 -11.24 73.17 -16.95
CA ALA A 42 -10.96 72.00 -17.77
C ALA A 42 -10.21 70.95 -16.97
N ALA A 43 -9.19 71.33 -16.20
CA ALA A 43 -8.46 70.42 -15.30
C ALA A 43 -9.38 69.85 -14.21
N ALA A 44 -10.22 70.66 -13.59
CA ALA A 44 -11.22 70.21 -12.63
C ALA A 44 -12.23 69.22 -13.27
N GLY A 45 -12.68 69.51 -14.52
CA GLY A 45 -13.53 68.58 -15.29
C GLY A 45 -12.90 67.22 -15.55
N ILE A 46 -11.61 67.22 -15.90
CA ILE A 46 -10.85 65.99 -16.11
C ILE A 46 -10.77 65.18 -14.82
N VAL A 47 -10.45 65.88 -13.71
CA VAL A 47 -10.38 65.23 -12.38
C VAL A 47 -11.73 64.65 -11.97
N ILE A 48 -12.82 65.45 -12.12
CA ILE A 48 -14.18 64.99 -11.84
C ILE A 48 -14.58 63.80 -12.72
N HIS A 49 -14.25 63.86 -13.99
CA HIS A 49 -14.50 62.75 -14.92
C HIS A 49 -13.71 61.50 -14.55
N SER A 50 -12.45 61.68 -14.19
CA SER A 50 -11.59 60.58 -13.68
C SER A 50 -12.14 59.96 -12.40
N LEU A 51 -12.52 60.80 -11.42
CA LEU A 51 -13.16 60.38 -10.20
C LEU A 51 -14.49 59.65 -10.44
N TYR A 52 -15.31 60.16 -11.33
CA TYR A 52 -16.57 59.49 -11.75
C TYR A 52 -16.29 58.08 -12.33
N ASN A 53 -15.31 57.99 -13.23
CA ASN A 53 -14.94 56.69 -13.80
C ASN A 53 -14.40 55.70 -12.77
N ILE A 54 -13.57 56.19 -11.82
CA ILE A 54 -12.98 55.32 -10.80
C ILE A 54 -14.01 54.95 -9.70
N GLN A 55 -14.78 55.90 -9.20
CA GLN A 55 -15.63 55.68 -8.03
C GLN A 55 -17.05 55.16 -8.37
N ILE A 56 -17.61 55.57 -9.53
CA ILE A 56 -18.99 55.25 -9.89
C ILE A 56 -19.03 54.20 -10.98
N LYS A 57 -18.42 54.41 -12.12
CA LYS A 57 -18.50 53.52 -13.29
C LYS A 57 -17.74 52.21 -13.00
N ASN A 58 -16.55 52.27 -12.48
CA ASN A 58 -15.70 51.11 -12.19
C ASN A 58 -15.59 50.83 -10.69
N GLY A 59 -16.33 51.55 -9.83
CA GLY A 59 -16.20 51.48 -8.38
C GLY A 59 -16.51 50.12 -7.78
N ALA A 60 -17.42 49.35 -8.40
CA ALA A 60 -17.71 47.97 -7.99
C ALA A 60 -16.52 47.04 -8.29
N THR A 61 -15.96 47.17 -9.48
CA THR A 61 -14.80 46.36 -9.94
C THR A 61 -13.55 46.69 -9.11
N PHE A 62 -13.28 47.96 -8.86
CA PHE A 62 -12.14 48.36 -8.02
C PHE A 62 -12.32 47.96 -6.55
N ARG A 63 -13.55 48.00 -6.01
CA ARG A 63 -13.83 47.42 -4.67
C ARG A 63 -13.64 45.93 -4.64
N GLN A 64 -14.01 45.22 -5.69
CA GLN A 64 -13.78 43.77 -5.79
C GLN A 64 -12.26 43.48 -5.85
N TYR A 65 -11.49 44.18 -6.66
CA TYR A 65 -10.04 44.04 -6.71
C TYR A 65 -9.37 44.41 -5.37
N ALA A 66 -9.81 45.46 -4.73
CA ALA A 66 -9.30 45.85 -3.42
C ALA A 66 -9.63 44.80 -2.36
N ALA A 67 -10.83 44.24 -2.37
CA ALA A 67 -11.20 43.14 -1.50
C ALA A 67 -10.35 41.88 -1.78
N GLN A 68 -10.15 41.48 -3.03
CA GLN A 68 -9.27 40.38 -3.40
C GLN A 68 -7.82 40.62 -3.00
N GLN A 69 -7.33 41.86 -3.06
CA GLN A 69 -5.98 42.20 -2.61
C GLN A 69 -5.84 42.30 -1.09
N GLN A 70 -6.93 42.55 -0.37
CA GLN A 70 -6.93 42.72 1.08
C GLN A 70 -7.30 41.47 1.86
N LEU A 71 -7.94 40.48 1.19
CA LEU A 71 -8.31 39.22 1.83
C LEU A 71 -7.18 38.20 1.65
N LEU A 72 -6.89 37.52 2.73
CA LEU A 72 -6.08 36.34 2.79
C LEU A 72 -7.02 35.17 3.09
N ASP A 73 -7.18 34.27 2.12
CA ASP A 73 -7.89 32.99 2.28
C ASP A 73 -6.83 31.91 2.53
N SER A 74 -6.82 31.37 3.73
CA SER A 74 -5.86 30.36 4.17
C SER A 74 -6.61 29.06 4.43
N THR A 75 -6.20 27.98 3.78
CA THR A 75 -6.75 26.64 3.99
C THR A 75 -6.30 26.10 5.34
N ILE A 76 -7.25 25.55 6.11
CA ILE A 76 -6.99 24.72 7.28
C ILE A 76 -7.11 23.27 6.79
N GLN A 77 -5.99 22.59 6.66
CA GLN A 77 -6.01 21.19 6.19
C GLN A 77 -6.69 20.29 7.22
N ALA A 78 -7.60 19.44 6.76
CA ALA A 78 -8.17 18.36 7.54
C ALA A 78 -7.10 17.28 7.76
N THR A 79 -7.17 16.59 8.90
CA THR A 79 -6.33 15.41 9.15
C THR A 79 -6.94 14.21 8.42
N ARG A 80 -6.13 13.48 7.67
CA ARG A 80 -6.56 12.26 7.00
C ARG A 80 -6.81 11.16 8.04
N GLY A 81 -7.91 10.43 7.91
CA GLY A 81 -8.27 9.31 8.78
C GLY A 81 -7.23 8.20 8.80
N GLU A 82 -7.14 7.48 9.89
CA GLU A 82 -6.22 6.36 10.06
C GLU A 82 -6.82 5.07 9.49
N ILE A 83 -5.95 4.09 9.20
CA ILE A 83 -6.34 2.76 8.78
C ILE A 83 -5.84 1.77 9.83
N TYR A 84 -6.74 0.99 10.37
CA TYR A 84 -6.48 -0.01 11.40
C TYR A 84 -6.76 -1.42 10.88
N ASP A 85 -6.05 -2.40 11.42
CA ASP A 85 -6.42 -3.80 11.26
C ASP A 85 -7.67 -4.16 12.09
N THR A 86 -8.12 -5.41 12.01
CA THR A 86 -9.29 -5.89 12.76
C THR A 86 -9.13 -5.81 14.28
N SER A 87 -7.89 -5.80 14.79
CA SER A 87 -7.55 -5.71 16.22
C SER A 87 -7.26 -4.27 16.71
N GLY A 88 -7.30 -3.28 15.82
CA GLY A 88 -7.04 -1.88 16.11
C GLY A 88 -5.55 -1.49 16.01
N ILE A 89 -4.71 -2.33 15.39
CA ILE A 89 -3.32 -1.98 15.10
C ILE A 89 -3.29 -1.00 13.93
N THR A 90 -2.54 0.09 14.07
CA THR A 90 -2.45 1.14 13.04
C THR A 90 -1.61 0.68 11.85
N LEU A 91 -2.21 0.60 10.68
CA LEU A 91 -1.57 0.24 9.41
C LEU A 91 -1.17 1.47 8.58
N ALA A 92 -1.92 2.56 8.70
CA ALA A 92 -1.57 3.84 8.10
C ALA A 92 -2.01 4.99 9.01
N SER A 93 -1.11 5.94 9.26
CA SER A 93 -1.36 7.11 10.10
C SER A 93 -0.95 8.40 9.40
N THR A 94 -1.36 9.53 9.96
CA THR A 94 -1.02 10.85 9.42
C THR A 94 -0.25 11.65 10.47
N SER A 95 1.02 11.90 10.18
CA SER A 95 1.92 12.71 11.02
C SER A 95 1.93 14.16 10.60
N VAL A 96 2.00 15.06 11.57
CA VAL A 96 2.22 16.48 11.31
C VAL A 96 3.71 16.71 11.08
N VAL A 97 4.04 17.21 9.90
CA VAL A 97 5.40 17.60 9.54
C VAL A 97 5.46 19.04 9.08
N TRP A 98 6.65 19.58 8.91
CA TRP A 98 6.87 20.98 8.59
C TRP A 98 7.81 21.12 7.40
N THR A 99 7.49 22.06 6.50
CA THR A 99 8.42 22.52 5.48
C THR A 99 9.08 23.78 6.01
N ILE A 100 10.40 23.76 6.16
CA ILE A 100 11.20 24.91 6.54
C ILE A 100 11.61 25.63 5.26
N TRP A 101 11.32 26.93 5.20
CA TRP A 101 11.66 27.77 4.05
C TRP A 101 12.21 29.12 4.48
N ALA A 102 12.99 29.71 3.62
CA ALA A 102 13.58 31.03 3.84
C ALA A 102 13.06 32.04 2.80
N ASP A 103 13.04 33.32 3.22
CA ASP A 103 12.94 34.46 2.33
C ASP A 103 14.30 35.21 2.30
N PRO A 104 15.20 34.85 1.36
CA PRO A 104 16.48 35.50 1.22
C PRO A 104 16.35 36.99 0.87
N SER A 105 15.31 37.40 0.13
CA SER A 105 15.08 38.79 -0.24
C SER A 105 14.83 39.66 1.01
N TYR A 106 14.27 39.05 2.07
CA TYR A 106 13.99 39.72 3.35
C TYR A 106 15.06 39.45 4.42
N SER A 107 16.03 38.56 4.11
CA SER A 107 17.12 38.20 5.03
C SER A 107 18.30 39.15 4.93
N THR A 108 18.13 40.35 5.50
CA THR A 108 19.13 41.44 5.37
C THR A 108 20.44 41.17 6.09
N ALA A 109 20.52 40.24 7.00
CA ALA A 109 21.75 39.85 7.69
C ALA A 109 22.72 39.07 6.82
N LEU A 110 22.20 38.41 5.79
CA LEU A 110 22.98 37.55 4.91
C LEU A 110 23.63 38.29 3.74
N PHE A 111 23.37 39.61 3.60
CA PHE A 111 23.83 40.43 2.49
C PHE A 111 24.31 41.81 2.93
N THR A 112 25.38 42.27 2.34
CA THR A 112 25.80 43.66 2.39
C THR A 112 25.13 44.43 1.25
N SER A 113 24.58 45.63 1.58
CA SER A 113 23.96 46.46 0.54
C SER A 113 24.81 47.71 0.32
N SER A 114 25.18 47.95 -0.95
CA SER A 114 25.80 49.19 -1.39
C SER A 114 24.84 49.94 -2.32
N LYS A 115 24.74 51.28 -2.12
CA LYS A 115 23.94 52.12 -3.00
C LYS A 115 24.89 52.93 -3.88
N ASN A 116 24.70 52.86 -5.16
CA ASN A 116 25.40 53.75 -6.11
C ASN A 116 24.83 55.14 -5.96
N ASP A 117 25.67 56.08 -5.57
CA ASP A 117 25.24 57.49 -5.31
C ASP A 117 24.80 58.24 -6.58
N ASP A 118 25.29 57.82 -7.78
CA ASP A 118 24.96 58.46 -9.04
C ASP A 118 23.68 57.93 -9.67
N THR A 119 23.42 56.61 -9.56
CA THR A 119 22.26 55.98 -10.16
C THR A 119 21.13 55.69 -9.18
N GLY A 120 21.40 55.75 -7.88
CA GLY A 120 20.47 55.38 -6.83
C GLY A 120 20.23 53.88 -6.74
N GLU A 121 20.89 53.04 -7.54
CA GLU A 121 20.75 51.59 -7.61
C GLU A 121 21.36 50.96 -6.37
N VAL A 122 20.61 50.01 -5.76
CA VAL A 122 21.03 49.26 -4.58
C VAL A 122 21.47 47.84 -5.02
N THR A 123 22.77 47.61 -4.94
CA THR A 123 23.33 46.24 -5.15
C THR A 123 23.45 45.52 -3.83
N ARG A 124 23.12 44.22 -3.86
CA ARG A 124 23.24 43.32 -2.70
C ARG A 124 24.33 42.29 -2.99
N ALA A 125 25.34 42.23 -2.15
CA ALA A 125 26.38 41.23 -2.20
C ALA A 125 26.24 40.26 -1.01
N ALA A 126 26.46 38.98 -1.24
CA ALA A 126 26.44 37.96 -0.20
C ALA A 126 27.50 38.27 0.88
N ASP A 127 27.15 38.09 2.15
CA ASP A 127 28.09 38.08 3.27
C ASP A 127 28.49 36.62 3.53
N PRO A 128 29.68 36.16 3.10
CA PRO A 128 30.06 34.76 3.18
C PRO A 128 30.11 34.21 4.61
N ALA A 129 30.51 35.07 5.58
CA ALA A 129 30.64 34.69 6.98
C ALA A 129 29.25 34.46 7.60
N ALA A 130 28.31 35.35 7.35
CA ALA A 130 26.94 35.23 7.85
C ALA A 130 26.21 34.05 7.18
N LEU A 131 26.38 33.84 5.88
CA LEU A 131 25.82 32.68 5.16
C LEU A 131 26.36 31.38 5.71
N GLN A 132 27.68 31.30 5.93
CA GLN A 132 28.32 30.08 6.47
C GLN A 132 27.80 29.79 7.87
N GLU A 133 27.73 30.77 8.76
CA GLU A 133 27.22 30.59 10.11
C GLU A 133 25.78 30.09 10.11
N VAL A 134 24.89 30.77 9.40
CA VAL A 134 23.46 30.45 9.39
C VAL A 134 23.22 29.10 8.72
N SER A 135 23.90 28.81 7.61
CA SER A 135 23.78 27.51 6.93
C SER A 135 24.26 26.37 7.81
N THR A 136 25.39 26.53 8.51
CA THR A 136 25.90 25.54 9.46
C THR A 136 24.88 25.28 10.57
N GLN A 137 24.35 26.30 11.20
CA GLN A 137 23.45 26.19 12.33
C GLN A 137 22.09 25.59 11.96
N ILE A 138 21.57 25.86 10.77
CA ILE A 138 20.35 25.25 10.26
C ILE A 138 20.62 23.79 9.91
N THR A 139 21.71 23.50 9.20
CA THR A 139 22.05 22.12 8.79
C THR A 139 22.27 21.19 9.98
N LEU A 140 22.97 21.65 11.03
CA LEU A 140 23.15 20.88 12.25
C LEU A 140 21.82 20.50 12.89
N ARG A 141 20.86 21.43 12.95
CA ARG A 141 19.51 21.16 13.50
C ARG A 141 18.70 20.21 12.62
N LEU A 142 18.80 20.35 11.32
CA LEU A 142 18.11 19.45 10.37
C LEU A 142 18.58 18.01 10.50
N LEU A 143 19.88 17.78 10.82
CA LEU A 143 20.46 16.44 10.87
C LEU A 143 20.59 15.86 12.29
N SER A 144 20.35 16.63 13.35
CA SER A 144 20.44 16.14 14.73
C SER A 144 19.29 15.18 15.14
N GLY A 145 18.23 15.06 14.30
CA GLY A 145 17.07 14.22 14.60
C GLY A 145 16.09 14.81 15.61
N ASP A 146 16.60 15.39 16.70
CA ASP A 146 15.82 16.03 17.76
C ASP A 146 15.88 17.58 17.72
N GLY A 147 16.76 18.16 16.90
CA GLY A 147 17.00 19.60 16.80
C GLY A 147 17.90 20.17 17.93
N GLU A 148 18.31 19.40 18.91
CA GLU A 148 19.04 19.81 20.09
C GLU A 148 20.44 19.20 20.20
N SER A 149 20.59 17.94 19.84
CA SER A 149 21.85 17.16 19.94
C SER A 149 22.83 17.51 18.82
N LEU A 150 23.20 18.80 18.67
CA LEU A 150 24.00 19.31 17.55
C LEU A 150 25.40 18.69 17.47
N ASP A 151 26.00 18.37 18.62
CA ASP A 151 27.33 17.77 18.71
C ASP A 151 27.37 16.32 18.23
N SER A 152 26.21 15.67 18.07
CA SER A 152 26.09 14.32 17.54
C SER A 152 26.21 14.25 16.01
N VAL A 153 26.12 15.39 15.31
CA VAL A 153 26.15 15.46 13.86
C VAL A 153 27.57 15.40 13.35
N ASP A 154 27.89 14.36 12.58
CA ASP A 154 29.16 14.24 11.89
C ASP A 154 29.25 15.23 10.72
N THR A 155 29.93 16.35 10.93
CA THR A 155 30.13 17.39 9.93
C THR A 155 31.05 17.00 8.78
N SER A 156 31.75 15.87 8.88
CA SER A 156 32.58 15.33 7.79
C SER A 156 31.80 14.39 6.85
N SER A 157 30.59 14.00 7.23
CA SER A 157 29.76 13.06 6.46
C SER A 157 29.28 13.66 5.14
N ALA A 158 29.11 12.82 4.12
CA ALA A 158 28.55 13.22 2.83
C ALA A 158 27.12 13.79 2.98
N ALA A 159 26.32 13.26 3.90
CA ALA A 159 24.99 13.75 4.21
C ALA A 159 25.01 15.20 4.72
N TYR A 160 25.94 15.51 5.65
CA TYR A 160 26.11 16.88 6.12
C TYR A 160 26.51 17.83 5.00
N GLN A 161 27.52 17.47 4.21
CA GLN A 161 28.02 18.33 3.12
C GLN A 161 26.94 18.60 2.07
N THR A 162 26.17 17.59 1.69
CA THR A 162 25.05 17.73 0.74
C THR A 162 23.96 18.65 1.29
N GLN A 163 23.52 18.44 2.53
CA GLN A 163 22.48 19.27 3.14
C GLN A 163 22.96 20.71 3.39
N TYR A 164 24.21 20.87 3.83
CA TYR A 164 24.83 22.19 4.02
C TYR A 164 24.87 22.98 2.72
N GLN A 165 25.32 22.37 1.63
CA GLN A 165 25.40 23.02 0.33
C GLN A 165 24.00 23.44 -0.17
N ALA A 166 23.01 22.55 -0.01
CA ALA A 166 21.63 22.86 -0.38
C ALA A 166 21.05 24.05 0.40
N VAL A 167 21.29 24.10 1.71
CA VAL A 167 20.87 25.24 2.57
C VAL A 167 21.61 26.52 2.20
N TYR A 168 22.93 26.43 1.99
CA TYR A 168 23.77 27.58 1.61
C TYR A 168 23.34 28.18 0.28
N ASP A 169 23.14 27.34 -0.75
CA ASP A 169 22.71 27.76 -2.09
C ASP A 169 21.32 28.41 -2.05
N SER A 170 20.42 27.85 -1.27
CA SER A 170 19.08 28.40 -1.09
C SER A 170 19.09 29.77 -0.41
N LEU A 171 19.89 29.94 0.65
CA LEU A 171 20.02 31.20 1.37
C LEU A 171 20.76 32.28 0.56
N SER A 172 21.61 31.90 -0.40
CA SER A 172 22.41 32.80 -1.23
C SER A 172 21.61 33.52 -2.32
N LYS A 173 20.37 33.10 -2.61
CA LYS A 173 19.53 33.67 -3.68
C LYS A 173 18.87 34.98 -3.27
N SER A 174 19.61 36.07 -3.26
CA SER A 174 19.23 37.41 -2.74
C SER A 174 17.87 37.94 -3.21
N ASP A 175 17.42 37.55 -4.39
CA ASP A 175 16.21 38.09 -5.03
C ASP A 175 14.98 37.17 -4.83
N SER A 176 15.16 36.02 -4.21
CA SER A 176 14.07 35.05 -3.99
C SER A 176 13.33 35.34 -2.68
N ALA A 177 12.02 35.38 -2.76
CA ALA A 177 11.15 35.53 -1.59
C ALA A 177 10.76 34.17 -0.95
N TYR A 178 11.07 33.06 -1.61
CA TYR A 178 10.77 31.70 -1.11
C TYR A 178 11.82 30.70 -1.59
N GLN A 179 12.50 30.05 -0.65
CA GLN A 179 13.42 28.96 -0.88
C GLN A 179 13.21 27.88 0.16
N THR A 180 12.86 26.68 -0.25
CA THR A 180 12.76 25.53 0.64
C THR A 180 14.14 25.13 1.14
N LEU A 181 14.30 25.01 2.46
CA LEU A 181 15.51 24.53 3.13
C LEU A 181 15.43 23.05 3.47
N ALA A 182 14.26 22.60 3.92
CA ALA A 182 13.96 21.20 4.18
C ALA A 182 12.44 20.96 4.18
N ALA A 183 12.02 19.79 3.76
CA ALA A 183 10.64 19.32 3.83
C ALA A 183 10.52 18.15 4.81
N LYS A 184 9.30 17.85 5.25
CA LYS A 184 8.99 16.71 6.13
C LYS A 184 9.75 16.73 7.47
N VAL A 185 9.98 17.91 8.01
CA VAL A 185 10.71 18.12 9.26
C VAL A 185 9.77 17.91 10.44
N ASN A 186 10.22 17.22 11.48
CA ASN A 186 9.45 17.03 12.69
C ASN A 186 9.33 18.33 13.52
N ASN A 187 8.41 18.35 14.48
CA ASN A 187 8.12 19.54 15.28
C ASN A 187 9.30 19.96 16.19
N ALA A 188 10.12 19.03 16.67
CA ALA A 188 11.26 19.35 17.52
C ALA A 188 12.33 20.14 16.75
N ILE A 189 12.71 19.64 15.58
CA ILE A 189 13.64 20.32 14.66
C ILE A 189 13.09 21.70 14.26
N LYS A 190 11.80 21.78 13.90
CA LYS A 190 11.13 23.03 13.55
C LYS A 190 11.25 24.05 14.69
N LEU A 191 10.94 23.67 15.93
CA LEU A 191 11.02 24.55 17.10
C LEU A 191 12.45 25.01 17.36
N SER A 192 13.44 24.11 17.25
CA SER A 192 14.85 24.43 17.41
C SER A 192 15.33 25.47 16.39
N ILE A 193 14.91 25.33 15.11
CA ILE A 193 15.24 26.30 14.06
C ILE A 193 14.58 27.65 14.36
N GLU A 194 13.32 27.69 14.76
CA GLU A 194 12.60 28.93 15.10
C GLU A 194 13.23 29.63 16.32
N GLN A 195 13.67 28.87 17.31
CA GLN A 195 14.40 29.40 18.47
C GLN A 195 15.73 30.01 18.05
N TYR A 196 16.51 29.30 17.22
CA TYR A 196 17.76 29.83 16.66
C TYR A 196 17.54 31.13 15.88
N VAL A 197 16.58 31.15 14.95
CA VAL A 197 16.23 32.34 14.15
C VAL A 197 15.84 33.50 15.05
N THR A 198 15.05 33.26 16.08
CA THR A 198 14.62 34.28 17.05
C THR A 198 15.81 34.82 17.83
N ALA A 199 16.70 33.95 18.31
CA ALA A 199 17.90 34.35 19.04
C ALA A 199 18.87 35.12 18.14
N TYR A 200 19.11 34.64 16.91
CA TYR A 200 19.95 35.33 15.93
C TYR A 200 19.42 36.75 15.64
N ASN A 201 18.13 36.86 15.32
CA ASN A 201 17.49 38.13 15.03
C ASN A 201 17.53 39.10 16.23
N LYS A 202 17.47 38.57 17.47
CA LYS A 202 17.59 39.38 18.70
C LYS A 202 19.03 39.88 18.91
N ALA A 203 20.03 39.01 18.70
CA ALA A 203 21.45 39.34 18.82
C ALA A 203 21.91 40.39 17.79
N HIS A 204 21.43 40.30 16.57
CA HIS A 204 21.81 41.20 15.47
C HIS A 204 20.88 42.41 15.28
N LYS A 205 19.96 42.64 16.21
CA LYS A 205 19.02 43.79 16.24
C LYS A 205 19.73 45.10 16.57
N LYS A 206 20.96 45.32 16.08
CA LYS A 206 21.70 46.56 16.31
C LYS A 206 21.15 47.69 15.46
N ALA A 207 20.61 48.65 16.14
CA ALA A 207 20.74 50.10 16.09
C ALA A 207 21.18 50.75 14.75
N ASP A 208 20.35 50.66 13.72
CA ASP A 208 20.24 51.63 12.66
C ASP A 208 18.76 52.04 12.54
N ALA A 209 18.10 52.23 13.67
CA ALA A 209 16.75 52.80 13.75
C ALA A 209 16.65 54.19 13.13
N ASP A 210 17.76 54.91 13.09
CA ASP A 210 17.82 56.31 12.58
C ASP A 210 17.79 56.43 11.05
N LYS A 211 17.92 55.32 10.32
CA LYS A 211 17.91 55.35 8.85
C LYS A 211 16.83 54.49 8.18
N GLY A 212 15.90 53.92 8.92
CA GLY A 212 14.78 53.16 8.37
C GLY A 212 15.15 51.79 7.72
N ILE A 213 16.43 51.39 7.80
CA ILE A 213 16.94 50.14 7.24
C ILE A 213 17.00 49.09 8.37
N ARG A 214 16.14 48.07 8.30
CA ARG A 214 16.19 46.93 9.20
C ARG A 214 17.40 46.04 8.85
N LYS A 215 18.58 46.35 9.34
CA LYS A 215 19.78 45.52 9.18
C LYS A 215 19.82 44.42 10.24
N GLY A 216 20.32 43.25 9.85
CA GLY A 216 20.63 42.16 10.76
C GLY A 216 19.52 41.17 11.04
N ARG A 217 18.66 40.89 10.07
CA ARG A 217 17.58 39.89 10.19
C ARG A 217 17.74 38.76 9.20
N ILE A 218 17.52 37.53 9.66
CA ILE A 218 17.25 36.37 8.80
C ILE A 218 15.74 36.08 8.81
N SER A 219 15.19 35.72 7.68
CA SER A 219 13.79 35.34 7.50
C SER A 219 13.70 33.88 7.14
N VAL A 220 13.46 33.05 8.15
CA VAL A 220 13.17 31.61 7.99
C VAL A 220 11.85 31.35 8.68
N SER A 221 10.99 30.62 8.02
CA SER A 221 9.63 30.31 8.48
C SER A 221 9.32 28.84 8.25
N SER A 222 8.24 28.37 8.82
CA SER A 222 7.77 27.00 8.67
C SER A 222 6.32 26.99 8.17
N THR A 223 6.00 26.03 7.32
CA THR A 223 4.63 25.76 6.89
C THR A 223 4.28 24.36 7.33
N LYS A 224 3.15 24.21 8.02
CA LYS A 224 2.62 22.93 8.43
C LYS A 224 2.19 22.12 7.19
N SER A 225 2.54 20.88 7.14
CA SER A 225 2.06 19.89 6.18
C SER A 225 1.81 18.55 6.87
N PHE A 226 1.27 17.59 6.13
CA PHE A 226 1.02 16.26 6.65
C PHE A 226 1.85 15.26 5.85
N GLN A 227 2.30 14.21 6.53
CA GLN A 227 2.92 13.05 5.93
C GLN A 227 2.09 11.83 6.26
N ARG A 228 1.83 11.01 5.26
CA ARG A 228 1.22 9.71 5.45
C ARG A 228 2.32 8.70 5.76
N ASP A 229 2.16 7.96 6.84
CA ASP A 229 3.14 6.99 7.33
C ASP A 229 2.52 5.60 7.36
N TYR A 230 3.27 4.60 6.87
CA TYR A 230 2.91 3.18 6.84
C TYR A 230 3.94 2.41 7.68
N PRO A 231 3.65 2.16 8.98
CA PRO A 231 4.65 1.69 9.95
C PRO A 231 5.29 0.34 9.60
N TYR A 232 4.58 -0.47 8.80
CA TYR A 232 5.03 -1.82 8.44
C TYR A 232 5.66 -1.91 7.03
N GLY A 233 5.97 -0.77 6.39
CA GLY A 233 6.61 -0.75 5.07
C GLY A 233 5.79 -1.47 4.01
N ALA A 234 6.37 -2.46 3.33
CA ALA A 234 5.73 -3.19 2.21
C ALA A 234 4.55 -4.10 2.62
N PHE A 235 4.28 -4.24 3.92
CA PHE A 235 3.19 -5.06 4.45
C PHE A 235 1.84 -4.64 3.86
N ALA A 236 1.10 -5.58 3.27
CA ALA A 236 -0.20 -5.36 2.62
C ALA A 236 -0.24 -4.17 1.64
N ALA A 237 0.91 -3.79 1.06
CA ALA A 237 1.06 -2.56 0.27
C ALA A 237 0.05 -2.42 -0.87
N ALA A 238 -0.20 -3.52 -1.60
CA ALA A 238 -1.14 -3.53 -2.72
C ALA A 238 -2.61 -3.38 -2.28
N VAL A 239 -2.91 -3.63 -0.99
CA VAL A 239 -4.23 -3.43 -0.38
C VAL A 239 -4.34 -2.01 0.17
N LEU A 240 -3.39 -1.59 1.01
CA LEU A 240 -3.39 -0.26 1.61
C LEU A 240 -3.28 0.83 0.53
N GLY A 241 -2.37 0.64 -0.42
CA GLY A 241 -2.03 1.65 -1.39
C GLY A 241 -1.15 2.75 -0.78
N PHE A 242 -1.17 3.93 -1.39
CA PHE A 242 -0.39 5.07 -0.92
C PHE A 242 -1.03 6.40 -1.32
N CYS A 243 -0.58 7.48 -0.67
CA CYS A 243 -0.92 8.85 -1.02
C CYS A 243 0.23 9.52 -1.81
N ASP A 244 -0.14 10.45 -2.69
CA ASP A 244 0.84 11.32 -3.35
C ASP A 244 1.42 12.39 -2.40
N ALA A 245 2.29 13.25 -2.94
CA ALA A 245 2.93 14.31 -2.18
C ALA A 245 1.94 15.37 -1.64
N ASP A 246 0.77 15.49 -2.25
CA ASP A 246 -0.28 16.42 -1.86
C ASP A 246 -1.27 15.78 -0.87
N GLY A 247 -1.10 14.49 -0.56
CA GLY A 247 -1.91 13.73 0.39
C GLY A 247 -3.16 13.09 -0.20
N TYR A 248 -3.30 13.04 -1.54
CA TYR A 248 -4.40 12.35 -2.21
C TYR A 248 -4.11 10.85 -2.37
N GLY A 249 -5.08 10.02 -2.07
CA GLY A 249 -4.99 8.57 -2.25
C GLY A 249 -4.86 8.19 -3.73
N THR A 250 -3.74 7.55 -4.08
CA THR A 250 -3.38 7.24 -5.47
C THR A 250 -3.68 5.79 -5.82
N TYR A 251 -3.53 4.88 -4.88
CA TYR A 251 -3.73 3.44 -5.06
C TYR A 251 -4.37 2.79 -3.83
N GLY A 252 -4.83 1.52 -3.94
CA GLY A 252 -5.37 0.73 -2.85
C GLY A 252 -6.56 1.37 -2.12
N LEU A 253 -6.72 1.08 -0.85
CA LEU A 253 -7.78 1.63 0.01
C LEU A 253 -7.67 3.15 0.15
N GLU A 254 -6.45 3.69 0.14
CA GLU A 254 -6.24 5.14 0.14
C GLU A 254 -7.00 5.83 -0.99
N LYS A 255 -7.06 5.20 -2.17
CA LYS A 255 -7.82 5.69 -3.33
C LYS A 255 -9.31 5.36 -3.25
N SER A 256 -9.67 4.12 -2.93
CA SER A 256 -11.08 3.70 -2.89
C SER A 256 -11.88 4.50 -1.88
N TYR A 257 -11.27 4.82 -0.74
CA TYR A 257 -11.90 5.53 0.36
C TYR A 257 -11.41 6.97 0.51
N GLU A 258 -10.89 7.58 -0.58
CA GLU A 258 -10.40 8.97 -0.56
C GLU A 258 -11.41 9.94 0.06
N SER A 259 -12.68 9.89 -0.34
CA SER A 259 -13.71 10.78 0.18
C SER A 259 -14.02 10.58 1.67
N THR A 260 -13.73 9.40 2.21
CA THR A 260 -13.91 9.05 3.62
C THR A 260 -12.70 9.46 4.44
N LEU A 261 -11.51 9.15 3.93
CA LEU A 261 -10.25 9.37 4.62
C LEU A 261 -9.78 10.82 4.60
N ALA A 262 -9.95 11.56 3.49
CA ALA A 262 -9.38 12.90 3.32
C ALA A 262 -10.02 13.97 4.19
N GLY A 263 -11.27 13.77 4.64
CA GLY A 263 -12.03 14.78 5.33
C GLY A 263 -12.38 16.01 4.47
N VAL A 264 -12.71 17.11 5.11
CA VAL A 264 -13.07 18.37 4.43
C VAL A 264 -12.21 19.49 5.00
N ASN A 265 -11.41 20.13 4.14
CA ASN A 265 -10.59 21.24 4.54
C ASN A 265 -11.44 22.43 5.02
N GLY A 266 -11.01 23.04 6.13
CA GLY A 266 -11.50 24.31 6.60
C GLY A 266 -10.79 25.47 5.90
N ARG A 267 -11.22 26.69 6.20
CA ARG A 267 -10.55 27.90 5.70
C ARG A 267 -10.70 29.06 6.68
N THR A 268 -9.69 29.92 6.71
CA THR A 268 -9.74 31.18 7.43
C THR A 268 -9.64 32.32 6.44
N ILE A 269 -10.64 33.19 6.44
CA ILE A 269 -10.65 34.41 5.64
C ILE A 269 -10.33 35.57 6.59
N THR A 270 -9.19 36.21 6.37
CA THR A 270 -8.74 37.35 7.17
C THR A 270 -8.21 38.48 6.28
N LEU A 271 -7.98 39.66 6.85
CA LEU A 271 -7.33 40.75 6.14
C LEU A 271 -5.81 40.52 6.11
N ARG A 272 -5.18 40.93 5.01
CA ARG A 272 -3.72 40.95 4.85
C ARG A 272 -3.19 42.36 4.72
N ASN A 273 -2.00 42.59 5.25
CA ASN A 273 -1.30 43.87 5.07
C ASN A 273 -0.67 43.95 3.67
N ALA A 274 -0.08 45.13 3.36
CA ALA A 274 0.59 45.36 2.10
C ALA A 274 1.77 44.42 1.83
N TYR A 275 2.23 43.66 2.81
CA TYR A 275 3.30 42.67 2.74
C TYR A 275 2.76 41.24 2.62
N GLY A 276 1.44 41.06 2.49
CA GLY A 276 0.82 39.74 2.35
C GLY A 276 0.56 38.97 3.64
N ASN A 277 0.95 39.52 4.80
CA ASN A 277 0.77 38.88 6.10
C ASN A 277 -0.63 39.09 6.67
N ALA A 278 -1.19 38.07 7.33
CA ALA A 278 -2.45 38.22 8.04
C ALA A 278 -2.40 39.34 9.07
N ILE A 279 -3.44 40.17 9.12
CA ILE A 279 -3.67 41.17 10.16
C ILE A 279 -4.59 40.51 11.19
N ALA A 280 -4.27 40.66 12.48
CA ALA A 280 -5.20 40.30 13.54
C ALA A 280 -6.51 41.09 13.36
N ASP A 281 -7.56 40.43 12.96
CA ASP A 281 -8.87 41.04 12.68
C ASP A 281 -9.93 40.33 13.51
N GLU A 282 -10.68 41.08 14.29
CA GLU A 282 -11.82 40.57 15.07
C GLU A 282 -12.95 40.01 14.16
N ASN A 283 -12.94 40.35 12.87
CA ASN A 283 -13.91 39.91 11.88
C ASN A 283 -13.39 38.71 11.03
N ALA A 284 -12.25 38.11 11.39
CA ALA A 284 -11.77 36.93 10.71
C ALA A 284 -12.82 35.81 10.79
N THR A 285 -13.24 35.30 9.62
CA THR A 285 -14.19 34.20 9.55
C THR A 285 -13.44 32.89 9.37
N THR A 286 -13.57 31.98 10.34
CA THR A 286 -12.97 30.65 10.30
C THR A 286 -14.05 29.59 10.14
N TYR A 287 -13.91 28.80 9.09
CA TYR A 287 -14.64 27.56 8.91
C TYR A 287 -13.69 26.42 9.34
N ALA A 288 -14.06 25.71 10.40
CA ALA A 288 -13.25 24.60 10.89
C ALA A 288 -13.10 23.49 9.86
N ALA A 289 -11.94 22.86 9.80
CA ALA A 289 -11.77 21.61 9.07
C ALA A 289 -12.60 20.50 9.73
N LYS A 290 -13.07 19.56 8.93
CA LYS A 290 -13.66 18.31 9.40
C LYS A 290 -12.71 17.18 9.02
N ASP A 291 -12.07 16.58 10.03
CA ASP A 291 -11.14 15.48 9.82
C ASP A 291 -11.82 14.27 9.16
N GLY A 292 -11.01 13.48 8.46
CA GLY A 292 -11.47 12.27 7.80
C GLY A 292 -11.90 11.20 8.79
N SER A 293 -12.69 10.24 8.34
CA SER A 293 -13.08 9.07 9.12
C SER A 293 -12.02 7.98 8.99
N ASN A 294 -11.91 7.12 10.01
CA ASN A 294 -10.97 6.03 10.03
C ASN A 294 -11.58 4.76 9.40
N LEU A 295 -10.72 3.89 8.86
CA LEU A 295 -11.09 2.57 8.39
C LEU A 295 -10.61 1.52 9.38
N VAL A 296 -11.47 0.57 9.71
CA VAL A 296 -11.10 -0.67 10.40
C VAL A 296 -11.28 -1.80 9.41
N LEU A 297 -10.19 -2.51 9.13
CA LEU A 297 -10.16 -3.55 8.13
C LEU A 297 -10.57 -4.90 8.71
N SER A 298 -11.01 -5.81 7.86
CA SER A 298 -11.10 -7.25 8.15
C SER A 298 -9.74 -7.93 8.17
N LEU A 299 -8.73 -7.29 7.58
CA LEU A 299 -7.35 -7.76 7.53
C LEU A 299 -6.77 -7.83 8.95
N ASP A 300 -6.10 -8.94 9.24
CA ASP A 300 -5.41 -9.20 10.52
C ASP A 300 -3.90 -9.21 10.30
N VAL A 301 -3.18 -8.39 11.07
CA VAL A 301 -1.72 -8.23 10.94
C VAL A 301 -0.99 -9.57 11.08
N ASN A 302 -1.41 -10.44 12.02
CA ASN A 302 -0.74 -11.72 12.24
C ASN A 302 -0.98 -12.69 11.09
N ILE A 303 -2.22 -12.73 10.56
CA ILE A 303 -2.57 -13.61 9.43
C ILE A 303 -1.88 -13.13 8.16
N GLN A 304 -1.85 -11.83 7.92
CA GLN A 304 -1.18 -11.23 6.77
C GLN A 304 0.33 -11.48 6.81
N GLU A 305 0.98 -11.30 7.98
CA GLU A 305 2.41 -11.56 8.15
C GLU A 305 2.74 -13.02 7.83
N VAL A 306 1.97 -13.95 8.39
CA VAL A 306 2.14 -15.39 8.11
C VAL A 306 1.98 -15.68 6.62
N ALA A 307 0.95 -15.11 5.97
CA ALA A 307 0.71 -15.32 4.55
C ALA A 307 1.85 -14.75 3.68
N GLU A 308 2.32 -13.53 3.97
CA GLU A 308 3.44 -12.92 3.23
C GLU A 308 4.75 -13.65 3.43
N ARG A 309 5.07 -14.05 4.65
CA ARG A 309 6.29 -14.77 4.97
C ARG A 309 6.38 -16.08 4.21
N TYR A 310 5.36 -16.94 4.28
CA TYR A 310 5.37 -18.20 3.56
C TYR A 310 5.29 -18.03 2.05
N LEU A 311 4.62 -16.99 1.56
CA LEU A 311 4.63 -16.65 0.14
C LEU A 311 6.03 -16.24 -0.34
N ASN A 312 6.73 -15.39 0.40
CA ASN A 312 8.11 -14.96 0.09
C ASN A 312 9.09 -16.13 0.10
N GLU A 313 8.99 -17.01 1.13
CA GLU A 313 9.78 -18.24 1.18
C GLU A 313 9.53 -19.13 -0.07
N ALA A 314 8.26 -19.27 -0.46
CA ALA A 314 7.91 -20.08 -1.61
C ALA A 314 8.38 -19.49 -2.94
N ILE A 315 8.29 -18.19 -3.12
CA ILE A 315 8.79 -17.46 -4.29
C ILE A 315 10.30 -17.68 -4.44
N SER A 316 11.05 -17.47 -3.35
CA SER A 316 12.49 -17.65 -3.34
C SER A 316 12.89 -19.13 -3.56
N ALA A 317 12.24 -20.06 -2.84
CA ALA A 317 12.53 -21.49 -2.91
C ALA A 317 12.24 -22.11 -4.28
N ASN A 318 11.31 -21.56 -5.04
CA ASN A 318 10.89 -22.10 -6.32
C ASN A 318 11.26 -21.22 -7.52
N ASN A 319 12.09 -20.20 -7.30
CA ASN A 319 12.51 -19.26 -8.34
C ASN A 319 11.31 -18.80 -9.21
N VAL A 320 10.29 -18.21 -8.57
CA VAL A 320 9.07 -17.77 -9.25
C VAL A 320 9.39 -16.57 -10.12
N GLU A 321 9.20 -16.68 -11.42
CA GLU A 321 9.65 -15.71 -12.42
C GLU A 321 8.59 -14.65 -12.76
N ASN A 322 7.33 -14.83 -12.37
CA ASN A 322 6.28 -13.88 -12.68
C ASN A 322 5.72 -13.24 -11.39
N ARG A 323 4.81 -13.91 -10.70
CA ARG A 323 4.11 -13.32 -9.55
C ARG A 323 3.75 -14.37 -8.51
N GLY A 324 3.55 -13.90 -7.28
CA GLY A 324 2.99 -14.70 -6.21
C GLY A 324 1.76 -14.05 -5.59
N ALA A 325 0.80 -14.84 -5.15
CA ALA A 325 -0.37 -14.36 -4.43
C ALA A 325 -0.77 -15.32 -3.32
N ALA A 326 -1.21 -14.76 -2.19
CA ALA A 326 -1.86 -15.52 -1.12
C ALA A 326 -3.10 -14.75 -0.63
N ILE A 327 -4.21 -15.47 -0.42
CA ILE A 327 -5.46 -14.90 0.07
C ILE A 327 -5.96 -15.79 1.21
N VAL A 328 -6.30 -15.17 2.34
CA VAL A 328 -7.07 -15.80 3.42
C VAL A 328 -8.38 -15.06 3.54
N MET A 329 -9.50 -15.78 3.40
CA MET A 329 -10.83 -15.18 3.34
C MET A 329 -11.84 -15.96 4.18
N ASN A 330 -12.70 -15.28 4.91
CA ASN A 330 -13.85 -15.88 5.56
C ASN A 330 -14.90 -16.28 4.50
N VAL A 331 -15.19 -17.58 4.41
CA VAL A 331 -16.06 -18.10 3.33
C VAL A 331 -17.54 -17.70 3.50
N LYS A 332 -17.97 -17.34 4.73
CA LYS A 332 -19.38 -17.04 5.04
C LYS A 332 -19.68 -15.55 4.84
N THR A 333 -18.70 -14.68 5.14
CA THR A 333 -18.89 -13.22 5.09
C THR A 333 -18.26 -12.56 3.87
N GLY A 334 -17.22 -13.15 3.30
CA GLY A 334 -16.39 -12.53 2.27
C GLY A 334 -15.28 -11.62 2.83
N ALA A 335 -15.17 -11.50 4.16
CA ALA A 335 -14.13 -10.72 4.80
C ALA A 335 -12.74 -11.27 4.46
N ILE A 336 -11.86 -10.40 3.96
CA ILE A 336 -10.48 -10.76 3.57
C ILE A 336 -9.60 -10.54 4.79
N LEU A 337 -9.09 -11.64 5.37
CA LEU A 337 -8.24 -11.64 6.55
C LEU A 337 -6.76 -11.42 6.19
N ALA A 338 -6.36 -11.82 5.00
CA ALA A 338 -5.06 -11.54 4.41
C ALA A 338 -5.12 -11.53 2.88
N MET A 339 -4.36 -10.63 2.25
CA MET A 339 -4.22 -10.55 0.81
C MET A 339 -2.81 -10.08 0.46
N ALA A 340 -1.93 -11.01 0.11
CA ALA A 340 -0.57 -10.76 -0.31
C ALA A 340 -0.45 -10.85 -1.83
N SER A 341 0.27 -9.90 -2.43
CA SER A 341 0.53 -9.81 -3.87
C SER A 341 1.98 -9.42 -4.09
N LYS A 342 2.75 -10.25 -4.80
CA LYS A 342 4.18 -10.04 -5.06
C LYS A 342 4.46 -10.00 -6.58
N PRO A 343 5.45 -9.19 -7.03
CA PRO A 343 6.25 -8.26 -6.24
C PRO A 343 5.39 -7.13 -5.64
N ASP A 344 5.85 -6.58 -4.53
CA ASP A 344 5.24 -5.46 -3.82
C ASP A 344 6.19 -4.26 -3.75
N PHE A 345 5.80 -3.24 -3.00
CA PHE A 345 6.53 -1.98 -2.84
C PHE A 345 6.37 -1.44 -1.42
N ASP A 346 7.24 -0.50 -1.01
CA ASP A 346 7.05 0.25 0.23
C ASP A 346 6.16 1.48 -0.02
N PRO A 347 4.95 1.58 0.57
CA PRO A 347 4.08 2.74 0.43
C PRO A 347 4.71 4.06 0.90
N ASN A 348 5.68 4.02 1.83
CA ASN A 348 6.43 5.21 2.25
C ASN A 348 7.36 5.74 1.15
N ASN A 349 7.76 4.89 0.21
CA ASN A 349 8.62 5.20 -0.92
C ASN A 349 8.11 4.55 -2.21
N ALA A 350 6.83 4.71 -2.52
CA ALA A 350 6.14 4.00 -3.60
C ALA A 350 6.73 4.21 -5.00
N LEU A 351 7.53 5.26 -5.19
CA LEU A 351 8.20 5.53 -6.47
C LEU A 351 9.48 4.72 -6.67
N ASP A 352 10.01 4.13 -5.61
CA ASP A 352 11.21 3.29 -5.66
C ASP A 352 10.83 1.88 -6.16
N TYR A 353 11.53 1.44 -7.19
CA TYR A 353 11.39 0.11 -7.78
C TYR A 353 12.73 -0.65 -7.81
N THR A 354 13.78 -0.09 -7.23
CA THR A 354 15.16 -0.61 -7.35
C THR A 354 15.29 -2.04 -6.82
N ALA A 355 14.57 -2.38 -5.77
CA ALA A 355 14.55 -3.75 -5.23
C ALA A 355 13.99 -4.79 -6.23
N ASN A 356 13.13 -4.37 -7.15
CA ASN A 356 12.45 -5.21 -8.12
C ASN A 356 12.92 -4.96 -9.57
N GLU A 357 13.87 -4.03 -9.79
CA GLU A 357 14.20 -3.50 -11.12
C GLU A 357 14.57 -4.60 -12.13
N ALA A 358 15.44 -5.52 -11.76
CA ALA A 358 15.85 -6.61 -12.64
C ALA A 358 14.66 -7.46 -13.11
N TYR A 359 13.79 -7.84 -12.17
CA TYR A 359 12.59 -8.60 -12.44
C TYR A 359 11.58 -7.81 -13.31
N LEU A 360 11.32 -6.54 -12.97
CA LEU A 360 10.39 -5.68 -13.69
C LEU A 360 10.87 -5.41 -15.13
N ASN A 361 12.18 -5.24 -15.29
CA ASN A 361 12.80 -5.08 -16.61
C ASN A 361 12.59 -6.34 -17.48
N GLU A 362 12.76 -7.53 -16.90
CA GLU A 362 12.50 -8.79 -17.61
C GLU A 362 11.05 -8.91 -18.04
N LEU A 363 10.08 -8.62 -17.15
CA LEU A 363 8.65 -8.64 -17.48
C LEU A 363 8.28 -7.69 -18.61
N VAL A 364 8.76 -6.44 -18.57
CA VAL A 364 8.48 -5.43 -19.60
C VAL A 364 9.05 -5.86 -20.96
N HIS A 365 10.24 -6.45 -20.97
CA HIS A 365 10.87 -6.94 -22.21
C HIS A 365 10.28 -8.26 -22.72
N ALA A 366 9.65 -9.05 -21.86
CA ALA A 366 8.96 -10.27 -22.27
C ALA A 366 7.66 -9.97 -23.06
N GLU A 367 7.03 -8.79 -22.86
CA GLU A 367 5.78 -8.39 -23.51
C GLU A 367 5.92 -7.06 -24.28
N PRO A 368 6.82 -6.95 -25.26
CA PRO A 368 7.17 -5.67 -25.89
C PRO A 368 6.01 -5.03 -26.66
N GLU A 369 5.06 -5.81 -27.15
CA GLU A 369 3.85 -5.26 -27.82
C GLU A 369 2.89 -4.62 -26.80
N LEU A 370 2.78 -5.18 -25.59
CA LEU A 370 1.93 -4.67 -24.54
C LEU A 370 2.45 -3.31 -24.03
N TYR A 371 3.77 -3.23 -23.81
CA TYR A 371 4.39 -2.03 -23.25
C TYR A 371 4.92 -1.05 -24.31
N GLY A 372 4.87 -1.45 -25.60
CA GLY A 372 5.28 -0.58 -26.72
C GLY A 372 6.76 -0.21 -26.69
N ILE A 373 7.63 -1.09 -26.19
CA ILE A 373 9.05 -0.86 -25.94
C ILE A 373 9.91 -1.02 -27.22
N TYR A 374 9.55 -0.29 -28.27
CA TYR A 374 10.26 -0.32 -29.53
C TYR A 374 10.88 1.04 -29.84
N LEU A 375 12.06 1.03 -30.42
CA LEU A 375 12.71 2.23 -30.94
C LEU A 375 11.79 2.96 -31.91
N LYS A 376 11.72 4.28 -31.76
CA LYS A 376 10.96 5.18 -32.63
C LYS A 376 11.86 6.17 -33.33
N ASN A 377 11.58 6.42 -34.59
CA ASN A 377 12.18 7.51 -35.37
C ASN A 377 11.64 8.87 -34.86
N GLU A 378 12.26 9.98 -35.29
CA GLU A 378 11.84 11.35 -34.95
C GLU A 378 10.40 11.66 -35.37
N ASP A 379 9.87 10.98 -36.38
CA ASP A 379 8.49 11.12 -36.87
C ASP A 379 7.47 10.25 -36.10
N GLY A 380 7.93 9.48 -35.09
CA GLY A 380 7.12 8.59 -34.27
C GLY A 380 6.85 7.21 -34.86
N SER A 381 7.35 6.91 -36.09
CA SER A 381 7.30 5.57 -36.66
C SER A 381 8.28 4.63 -35.96
N TYR A 382 7.98 3.32 -35.95
CA TYR A 382 8.89 2.33 -35.38
C TYR A 382 10.11 2.07 -36.25
N VAL A 383 11.28 1.95 -35.64
CA VAL A 383 12.49 1.43 -36.29
C VAL A 383 12.28 -0.07 -36.56
N THR A 384 12.58 -0.51 -37.79
CA THR A 384 12.46 -1.91 -38.18
C THR A 384 13.82 -2.48 -38.60
N ASP A 385 14.04 -3.77 -38.33
CA ASP A 385 15.21 -4.52 -38.83
C ASP A 385 15.12 -4.81 -40.34
N ALA A 386 16.13 -5.50 -40.89
CA ALA A 386 16.17 -5.88 -42.30
C ALA A 386 15.00 -6.81 -42.76
N ASN A 387 14.33 -7.43 -41.81
CA ASN A 387 13.20 -8.36 -42.07
C ASN A 387 11.84 -7.65 -41.87
N GLY A 388 11.84 -6.36 -41.50
CA GLY A 388 10.63 -5.59 -41.22
C GLY A 388 10.09 -5.74 -39.80
N ASN A 389 10.79 -6.41 -38.88
CA ASN A 389 10.38 -6.52 -37.49
C ASN A 389 10.73 -5.24 -36.72
N LYS A 390 9.90 -4.84 -35.76
CA LYS A 390 10.20 -3.73 -34.87
C LYS A 390 11.42 -4.03 -34.00
N VAL A 391 12.30 -3.04 -33.83
CA VAL A 391 13.52 -3.16 -33.02
C VAL A 391 13.21 -2.74 -31.61
N LEU A 392 13.55 -3.58 -30.62
CA LEU A 392 13.39 -3.27 -29.20
C LEU A 392 14.29 -2.08 -28.80
N ASP A 393 13.81 -1.25 -27.89
CA ASP A 393 14.57 -0.17 -27.28
C ASP A 393 15.11 -0.61 -25.92
N PRO A 394 16.38 -1.02 -25.82
CA PRO A 394 16.93 -1.52 -24.56
C PRO A 394 17.33 -0.41 -23.58
N GLU A 395 17.34 0.85 -24.02
CA GLU A 395 17.78 2.01 -23.22
C GLU A 395 16.63 2.98 -22.91
N GLY A 396 15.39 2.60 -23.20
CA GLY A 396 14.20 3.41 -22.91
C GLY A 396 13.98 3.59 -21.40
N ASP A 397 13.39 4.72 -21.00
CA ASP A 397 12.92 4.91 -19.63
C ASP A 397 11.59 4.18 -19.41
N TYR A 398 11.64 3.01 -18.79
CA TYR A 398 10.47 2.17 -18.47
C TYR A 398 10.01 2.30 -17.01
N SER A 399 10.58 3.24 -16.27
CA SER A 399 10.27 3.44 -14.83
C SER A 399 8.79 3.58 -14.52
N GLY A 400 8.02 4.19 -15.44
CA GLY A 400 6.56 4.29 -15.33
C GLY A 400 5.87 2.93 -15.34
N TYR A 401 6.27 2.03 -16.24
CA TYR A 401 5.73 0.66 -16.31
C TYR A 401 6.12 -0.18 -15.11
N TYR A 402 7.39 -0.04 -14.64
CA TYR A 402 7.87 -0.75 -13.46
C TYR A 402 7.02 -0.41 -12.23
N ARG A 403 6.77 0.88 -12.00
CA ARG A 403 5.90 1.35 -10.92
C ARG A 403 4.48 0.83 -11.06
N ASP A 404 3.89 0.94 -12.24
CA ASP A 404 2.53 0.46 -12.49
C ASP A 404 2.40 -1.05 -12.24
N ILE A 405 3.38 -1.86 -12.64
CA ILE A 405 3.39 -3.31 -12.42
C ILE A 405 3.50 -3.63 -10.92
N GLN A 406 4.40 -2.98 -10.17
CA GLN A 406 4.57 -3.29 -8.75
C GLN A 406 3.39 -2.82 -7.89
N TRP A 407 2.73 -1.70 -8.24
CA TRP A 407 1.58 -1.19 -7.49
C TRP A 407 0.32 -2.03 -7.64
N LYS A 408 0.18 -2.77 -8.73
CA LYS A 408 -1.01 -3.58 -9.00
C LYS A 408 -1.23 -4.65 -7.96
N ASN A 409 -2.46 -4.75 -7.47
CA ASN A 409 -2.90 -5.91 -6.71
C ASN A 409 -3.24 -7.07 -7.67
N LYS A 410 -2.27 -7.95 -7.89
CA LYS A 410 -2.36 -9.02 -8.88
C LYS A 410 -3.43 -10.07 -8.56
N THR A 411 -3.99 -10.04 -7.33
CA THR A 411 -5.11 -10.91 -6.95
C THR A 411 -6.43 -10.52 -7.61
N ILE A 412 -6.55 -9.26 -8.07
CA ILE A 412 -7.78 -8.69 -8.65
C ILE A 412 -7.59 -8.06 -10.03
N THR A 413 -6.35 -7.73 -10.40
CA THR A 413 -6.07 -7.01 -11.67
C THR A 413 -5.68 -7.95 -12.80
N GLU A 414 -5.14 -9.11 -12.49
CA GLU A 414 -4.52 -10.01 -13.46
C GLU A 414 -5.18 -11.38 -13.52
N LEU A 415 -5.34 -11.85 -14.73
CA LEU A 415 -6.00 -13.12 -15.03
C LEU A 415 -4.99 -14.26 -15.10
N TYR A 416 -5.46 -15.47 -14.80
CA TYR A 416 -4.75 -16.72 -15.02
C TYR A 416 -5.72 -17.85 -15.33
N TYR A 417 -5.24 -18.94 -15.91
CA TYR A 417 -6.02 -20.15 -16.09
C TYR A 417 -6.09 -20.91 -14.77
N PRO A 418 -7.30 -21.11 -14.14
CA PRO A 418 -7.40 -21.72 -12.82
C PRO A 418 -7.04 -23.20 -12.79
N GLY A 419 -7.01 -23.84 -13.96
CA GLY A 419 -6.66 -25.24 -14.09
C GLY A 419 -7.50 -26.14 -13.19
N SER A 420 -6.87 -27.14 -12.61
CA SER A 420 -7.57 -28.18 -11.83
C SER A 420 -8.29 -27.69 -10.56
N VAL A 421 -8.05 -26.47 -10.07
CA VAL A 421 -8.86 -25.88 -8.98
C VAL A 421 -10.30 -25.71 -9.45
N PHE A 422 -10.52 -25.37 -10.71
CA PHE A 422 -11.86 -25.21 -11.29
C PHE A 422 -12.70 -26.51 -11.29
N LYS A 423 -12.07 -27.68 -11.18
CA LYS A 423 -12.78 -28.98 -11.09
C LYS A 423 -13.72 -29.06 -9.87
N VAL A 424 -13.45 -28.31 -8.81
CA VAL A 424 -14.36 -28.16 -7.67
C VAL A 424 -15.69 -27.54 -8.12
N ILE A 425 -15.60 -26.50 -8.95
CA ILE A 425 -16.79 -25.82 -9.51
C ILE A 425 -17.54 -26.75 -10.48
N THR A 426 -16.82 -27.43 -11.36
CA THR A 426 -17.45 -28.42 -12.26
C THR A 426 -18.11 -29.59 -11.51
N ALA A 427 -17.49 -30.02 -10.39
CA ALA A 427 -18.12 -31.00 -9.50
C ALA A 427 -19.40 -30.46 -8.88
N ALA A 428 -19.36 -29.20 -8.40
CA ALA A 428 -20.53 -28.52 -7.82
C ALA A 428 -21.68 -28.41 -8.82
N MET A 429 -21.38 -27.97 -10.05
CA MET A 429 -22.37 -27.95 -11.16
C MET A 429 -22.99 -29.34 -11.42
N GLY A 430 -22.15 -30.36 -11.45
CA GLY A 430 -22.58 -31.75 -11.71
C GLY A 430 -23.47 -32.30 -10.59
N VAL A 431 -23.12 -32.08 -9.34
CA VAL A 431 -23.86 -32.53 -8.17
C VAL A 431 -25.19 -31.79 -8.05
N ASP A 432 -25.18 -30.46 -8.10
CA ASP A 432 -26.37 -29.66 -7.92
C ASP A 432 -27.40 -29.86 -9.03
N SER A 433 -26.94 -30.00 -10.28
CA SER A 433 -27.83 -30.28 -11.42
C SER A 433 -28.33 -31.70 -11.48
N GLY A 434 -27.94 -32.58 -10.55
CA GLY A 434 -28.28 -34.01 -10.57
C GLY A 434 -27.62 -34.82 -11.66
N LYS A 435 -26.63 -34.27 -12.38
CA LYS A 435 -25.89 -34.97 -13.44
C LYS A 435 -24.81 -35.92 -12.89
N ALA A 436 -24.42 -35.74 -11.62
CA ALA A 436 -23.54 -36.62 -10.89
C ALA A 436 -23.93 -36.70 -9.39
N THR A 437 -23.49 -37.76 -8.75
CA THR A 437 -23.46 -37.91 -7.29
C THR A 437 -22.03 -38.27 -6.91
N ILE A 438 -21.72 -38.32 -5.61
CA ILE A 438 -20.39 -38.72 -5.13
C ILE A 438 -19.99 -40.13 -5.65
N ASN A 439 -20.98 -41.01 -5.89
CA ASN A 439 -20.79 -42.38 -6.36
C ASN A 439 -20.84 -42.52 -7.88
N THR A 440 -21.03 -41.43 -8.63
CA THR A 440 -21.07 -41.50 -10.10
C THR A 440 -19.70 -41.89 -10.63
N THR A 441 -19.63 -43.07 -11.31
CA THR A 441 -18.40 -43.60 -11.86
C THR A 441 -18.24 -43.26 -13.34
N LEU A 442 -17.02 -42.93 -13.77
CA LEU A 442 -16.60 -42.72 -15.16
C LEU A 442 -15.23 -43.38 -15.36
N ASN A 443 -14.95 -43.76 -16.61
CA ASN A 443 -13.70 -44.42 -16.94
C ASN A 443 -12.68 -43.45 -17.54
N CYS A 444 -11.46 -43.49 -17.02
CA CYS A 444 -10.31 -42.76 -17.54
C CYS A 444 -9.28 -43.73 -18.16
N SER A 445 -9.17 -43.73 -19.47
CA SER A 445 -8.18 -44.53 -20.23
C SER A 445 -6.84 -43.81 -20.40
N GLY A 446 -6.64 -42.63 -19.79
CA GLY A 446 -5.44 -41.79 -19.96
C GLY A 446 -5.51 -40.82 -21.13
N ALA A 447 -6.38 -41.09 -22.11
CA ALA A 447 -6.69 -40.20 -23.23
C ALA A 447 -8.19 -40.22 -23.55
N TYR A 448 -8.72 -39.12 -24.10
CA TYR A 448 -10.13 -39.01 -24.48
C TYR A 448 -10.31 -38.08 -25.68
N GLY A 449 -10.98 -38.55 -26.72
CA GLY A 449 -11.25 -37.75 -27.91
C GLY A 449 -12.53 -36.95 -27.79
N VAL A 450 -12.47 -35.68 -28.18
CA VAL A 450 -13.62 -34.78 -28.32
C VAL A 450 -13.49 -34.08 -29.67
N ALA A 451 -14.43 -34.33 -30.59
CA ALA A 451 -14.35 -33.91 -31.99
C ALA A 451 -13.01 -34.31 -32.63
N LYS A 452 -12.15 -33.37 -32.99
CA LYS A 452 -10.84 -33.63 -33.60
C LYS A 452 -9.69 -33.57 -32.60
N GLU A 453 -9.95 -33.19 -31.36
CA GLU A 453 -8.97 -32.99 -30.31
C GLU A 453 -8.83 -34.21 -29.43
N THR A 454 -7.63 -34.47 -28.92
CA THR A 454 -7.36 -35.53 -27.96
C THR A 454 -6.81 -34.99 -26.68
N TYR A 455 -7.56 -35.15 -25.60
CA TYR A 455 -7.19 -34.70 -24.26
C TYR A 455 -6.50 -35.80 -23.47
N HIS A 456 -5.58 -35.43 -22.61
CA HIS A 456 -4.82 -36.36 -21.77
C HIS A 456 -4.93 -36.01 -20.28
N CYS A 457 -4.85 -37.02 -19.43
CA CYS A 457 -4.55 -36.78 -18.01
C CYS A 457 -3.07 -36.45 -17.82
N ALA A 458 -2.72 -35.83 -16.67
CA ALA A 458 -1.34 -35.53 -16.31
C ALA A 458 -0.46 -36.81 -16.44
N GLY A 459 0.70 -36.64 -17.05
CA GLY A 459 1.60 -37.77 -17.34
C GLY A 459 1.00 -38.86 -18.22
N LYS A 460 -0.12 -38.63 -18.92
CA LYS A 460 -0.86 -39.61 -19.77
C LYS A 460 -1.28 -40.85 -19.01
N LYS A 461 -1.43 -40.78 -17.68
CA LYS A 461 -1.77 -41.89 -16.80
C LYS A 461 -3.26 -42.25 -16.92
N ALA A 462 -3.56 -43.53 -17.12
CA ALA A 462 -4.93 -44.07 -17.01
C ALA A 462 -5.29 -44.28 -15.54
N HIS A 463 -6.44 -43.73 -15.08
CA HIS A 463 -6.92 -43.92 -13.73
C HIS A 463 -7.97 -45.04 -13.59
N GLY A 464 -8.44 -45.58 -14.70
CA GLY A 464 -9.49 -46.59 -14.73
C GLY A 464 -10.87 -46.05 -14.36
N VAL A 465 -11.73 -46.91 -13.85
CA VAL A 465 -13.06 -46.52 -13.35
C VAL A 465 -12.90 -45.92 -11.97
N GLN A 466 -13.40 -44.71 -11.79
CA GLN A 466 -13.31 -43.96 -10.55
C GLN A 466 -14.58 -43.16 -10.31
N ASN A 467 -14.93 -42.95 -9.04
CA ASN A 467 -16.03 -42.06 -8.64
C ASN A 467 -15.61 -40.60 -8.62
N LEU A 468 -16.54 -39.69 -8.28
CA LEU A 468 -16.31 -38.23 -8.29
C LEU A 468 -15.22 -37.81 -7.29
N ALA A 469 -15.20 -38.38 -6.07
CA ALA A 469 -14.22 -38.08 -5.07
C ALA A 469 -12.80 -38.54 -5.47
N GLU A 470 -12.69 -39.75 -5.98
CA GLU A 470 -11.44 -40.31 -6.52
C GLU A 470 -10.94 -39.48 -7.73
N ALA A 471 -11.86 -39.05 -8.60
CA ALA A 471 -11.53 -38.24 -9.77
C ALA A 471 -11.00 -36.84 -9.38
N LEU A 472 -11.55 -36.21 -8.33
CA LEU A 472 -11.04 -34.95 -7.82
C LEU A 472 -9.65 -35.15 -7.19
N ARG A 473 -9.47 -36.19 -6.37
CA ARG A 473 -8.19 -36.52 -5.74
C ARG A 473 -7.10 -36.85 -6.75
N ASN A 474 -7.43 -37.62 -7.78
CA ASN A 474 -6.51 -37.93 -8.88
C ASN A 474 -6.34 -36.78 -9.87
N SER A 475 -7.05 -35.69 -9.67
CA SER A 475 -7.10 -34.53 -10.61
C SER A 475 -7.36 -34.96 -12.07
N CYS A 476 -8.28 -35.92 -12.30
CA CYS A 476 -8.49 -36.59 -13.55
C CYS A 476 -9.18 -35.70 -14.60
N ASN A 477 -8.45 -35.20 -15.61
CA ASN A 477 -9.02 -34.42 -16.70
C ASN A 477 -10.15 -35.16 -17.42
N ILE A 478 -9.94 -36.41 -17.74
CA ILE A 478 -10.87 -37.21 -18.55
C ILE A 478 -12.22 -37.38 -17.84
N TYR A 479 -12.21 -37.56 -16.51
CA TYR A 479 -13.46 -37.63 -15.74
C TYR A 479 -14.23 -36.30 -15.85
N PHE A 480 -13.55 -35.20 -15.67
CA PHE A 480 -14.18 -33.88 -15.68
C PHE A 480 -14.63 -33.42 -17.05
N ILE A 481 -13.94 -33.85 -18.13
CA ILE A 481 -14.42 -33.65 -19.51
C ILE A 481 -15.76 -34.39 -19.72
N GLN A 482 -15.84 -35.68 -19.34
CA GLN A 482 -17.07 -36.47 -19.46
C GLN A 482 -18.19 -35.93 -18.58
N LEU A 483 -17.86 -35.39 -17.37
CA LEU A 483 -18.84 -34.73 -16.50
C LEU A 483 -19.35 -33.43 -17.15
N GLY A 484 -18.45 -32.60 -17.70
CA GLY A 484 -18.83 -31.36 -18.43
C GLY A 484 -19.77 -31.66 -19.59
N GLN A 485 -19.49 -32.71 -20.37
CA GLN A 485 -20.38 -33.18 -21.45
C GLN A 485 -21.76 -33.64 -20.95
N ARG A 486 -21.84 -34.30 -19.76
CA ARG A 486 -23.11 -34.65 -19.12
C ARG A 486 -23.92 -33.43 -18.64
N ILE A 487 -23.22 -32.39 -18.15
CA ILE A 487 -23.84 -31.10 -17.77
C ILE A 487 -24.37 -30.40 -19.02
N GLY A 488 -23.57 -30.38 -20.10
CA GLY A 488 -23.86 -29.71 -21.36
C GLY A 488 -23.56 -28.21 -21.34
N SER A 489 -23.21 -27.67 -22.51
CA SER A 489 -22.71 -26.29 -22.68
C SER A 489 -23.63 -25.20 -22.07
N SER A 490 -24.94 -25.31 -22.28
CA SER A 490 -25.89 -24.30 -21.82
C SER A 490 -25.94 -24.21 -20.29
N LEU A 491 -26.11 -25.35 -19.63
CA LEU A 491 -26.21 -25.43 -18.19
C LEU A 491 -24.87 -25.13 -17.51
N PHE A 492 -23.75 -25.60 -18.11
CA PHE A 492 -22.40 -25.26 -17.67
C PHE A 492 -22.18 -23.74 -17.64
N TYR A 493 -22.58 -23.04 -18.73
CA TYR A 493 -22.45 -21.60 -18.81
C TYR A 493 -23.33 -20.89 -17.77
N ASP A 494 -24.56 -21.35 -17.53
CA ASP A 494 -25.47 -20.76 -16.56
C ASP A 494 -24.90 -20.85 -15.13
N TYR A 495 -24.27 -21.96 -14.76
CA TYR A 495 -23.54 -22.08 -13.49
C TYR A 495 -22.26 -21.23 -13.48
N PHE A 496 -21.50 -21.18 -14.58
CA PHE A 496 -20.30 -20.35 -14.70
C PHE A 496 -20.62 -18.88 -14.41
N ASP A 497 -21.71 -18.37 -15.00
CA ASP A 497 -22.23 -17.05 -14.74
C ASP A 497 -22.72 -16.91 -13.29
N ALA A 498 -23.48 -17.87 -12.79
CA ALA A 498 -24.00 -17.84 -11.42
C ALA A 498 -22.89 -17.81 -10.36
N PHE A 499 -21.76 -18.51 -10.58
CA PHE A 499 -20.58 -18.47 -9.70
C PHE A 499 -19.78 -17.16 -9.79
N GLY A 500 -20.17 -16.21 -10.66
CA GLY A 500 -19.61 -14.86 -10.72
C GLY A 500 -18.39 -14.72 -11.64
N PHE A 501 -18.08 -15.70 -12.49
CA PHE A 501 -16.93 -15.63 -13.39
C PHE A 501 -17.12 -14.71 -14.60
N THR A 502 -18.33 -14.20 -14.84
CA THR A 502 -18.65 -13.28 -15.94
C THR A 502 -18.66 -11.81 -15.48
N GLU A 503 -18.45 -11.55 -14.21
CA GLU A 503 -18.55 -10.22 -13.59
C GLU A 503 -17.47 -10.00 -12.55
N ARG A 504 -17.29 -8.74 -12.13
CA ARG A 504 -16.40 -8.38 -11.02
C ARG A 504 -16.89 -9.00 -9.71
N THR A 505 -15.95 -9.28 -8.80
CA THR A 505 -16.31 -9.73 -7.45
C THR A 505 -17.00 -8.61 -6.65
N GLY A 506 -16.69 -7.35 -6.97
CA GLY A 506 -17.21 -6.19 -6.27
C GLY A 506 -16.46 -5.88 -4.98
N VAL A 507 -15.21 -6.36 -4.86
CA VAL A 507 -14.34 -6.01 -3.74
C VAL A 507 -14.14 -4.50 -3.66
N ASP A 508 -14.04 -3.98 -2.46
CA ASP A 508 -13.90 -2.55 -2.14
C ASP A 508 -12.50 -1.97 -2.43
N LEU A 509 -11.73 -2.65 -3.28
CA LEU A 509 -10.43 -2.22 -3.79
C LEU A 509 -10.54 -1.62 -5.20
N PRO A 510 -9.68 -0.66 -5.57
CA PRO A 510 -9.72 -0.06 -6.90
C PRO A 510 -9.09 -0.98 -7.94
N SER A 511 -9.36 -0.70 -9.19
CA SER A 511 -8.70 -1.34 -10.35
C SER A 511 -8.99 -2.84 -10.51
N GLU A 512 -10.02 -3.39 -9.87
CA GLU A 512 -10.47 -4.74 -10.21
C GLU A 512 -10.74 -4.82 -11.70
N THR A 513 -10.14 -5.81 -12.37
CA THR A 513 -10.25 -5.94 -13.83
C THR A 513 -11.71 -6.14 -14.27
N ASN A 514 -12.08 -5.50 -15.36
CA ASN A 514 -13.34 -5.77 -16.08
C ASN A 514 -13.11 -6.60 -17.34
N PHE A 515 -11.85 -6.91 -17.64
CA PHE A 515 -11.52 -7.79 -18.75
C PHE A 515 -11.65 -9.24 -18.25
N MET A 516 -12.48 -10.02 -18.96
CA MET A 516 -12.74 -11.42 -18.63
C MET A 516 -12.57 -12.25 -19.88
N GLN A 517 -11.82 -13.35 -19.77
CA GLN A 517 -11.53 -14.22 -20.89
C GLN A 517 -12.26 -15.55 -20.71
N TYR A 518 -13.38 -15.74 -21.42
CA TYR A 518 -14.16 -16.96 -21.41
C TYR A 518 -14.97 -17.09 -22.71
N TYR A 519 -15.47 -18.27 -23.00
CA TYR A 519 -16.37 -18.50 -24.14
C TYR A 519 -17.79 -18.10 -23.77
N SER A 520 -18.40 -17.26 -24.56
CA SER A 520 -19.83 -16.92 -24.39
C SER A 520 -20.70 -18.16 -24.60
N LYS A 521 -21.94 -18.13 -24.06
CA LYS A 521 -22.88 -19.25 -24.13
C LYS A 521 -23.08 -19.80 -25.56
N SER A 522 -23.06 -18.93 -26.56
CA SER A 522 -23.23 -19.31 -27.98
C SER A 522 -21.94 -19.86 -28.63
N ARG A 523 -20.76 -19.65 -28.01
CA ARG A 523 -19.46 -20.10 -28.50
C ARG A 523 -18.90 -21.29 -27.72
N LEU A 524 -19.54 -21.71 -26.63
CA LEU A 524 -19.14 -22.84 -25.83
C LEU A 524 -19.51 -24.16 -26.52
N GLY A 525 -18.71 -24.55 -27.53
CA GLY A 525 -18.86 -25.79 -28.26
C GLY A 525 -18.34 -27.00 -27.47
N GLU A 526 -18.26 -28.16 -28.10
CA GLU A 526 -17.83 -29.42 -27.44
C GLU A 526 -16.36 -29.37 -26.98
N VAL A 527 -15.48 -28.78 -27.79
CA VAL A 527 -14.04 -28.63 -27.53
C VAL A 527 -13.79 -27.63 -26.41
N GLU A 528 -14.44 -26.46 -26.49
CA GLU A 528 -14.34 -25.42 -25.51
C GLU A 528 -14.93 -25.86 -24.15
N LEU A 529 -16.06 -26.59 -24.17
CA LEU A 529 -16.64 -27.19 -22.96
C LEU A 529 -15.69 -28.18 -22.31
N ALA A 530 -15.07 -29.03 -23.12
CA ALA A 530 -14.12 -30.04 -22.64
C ALA A 530 -12.94 -29.38 -21.91
N SER A 531 -12.36 -28.32 -22.49
CA SER A 531 -11.26 -27.57 -21.89
C SER A 531 -11.72 -26.76 -20.67
N SER A 532 -12.92 -26.15 -20.72
CA SER A 532 -13.51 -25.42 -19.61
C SER A 532 -13.77 -26.29 -18.39
N ALA A 533 -14.21 -27.56 -18.61
CA ALA A 533 -14.57 -28.47 -17.53
C ALA A 533 -13.41 -28.80 -16.57
N PHE A 534 -12.16 -28.61 -16.98
CA PHE A 534 -10.99 -28.75 -16.12
C PHE A 534 -10.14 -27.45 -15.97
N GLY A 535 -10.70 -26.28 -16.40
CA GLY A 535 -10.14 -24.97 -16.05
C GLY A 535 -9.08 -24.43 -17.01
N GLN A 536 -9.06 -24.86 -18.30
CA GLN A 536 -8.03 -24.46 -19.28
C GLN A 536 -8.55 -23.58 -20.44
N ALA A 537 -9.81 -23.16 -20.41
CA ALA A 537 -10.42 -22.38 -21.48
C ALA A 537 -11.05 -21.06 -21.01
N MET A 538 -10.75 -20.67 -19.77
CA MET A 538 -11.10 -19.38 -19.21
C MET A 538 -9.94 -18.83 -18.39
N ALA A 539 -9.74 -17.52 -18.42
CA ALA A 539 -8.83 -16.84 -17.52
C ALA A 539 -9.63 -15.96 -16.55
N VAL A 540 -9.32 -16.08 -15.27
CA VAL A 540 -10.04 -15.48 -14.14
C VAL A 540 -9.04 -14.93 -13.12
N THR A 541 -9.49 -14.02 -12.22
CA THR A 541 -8.62 -13.53 -11.15
C THR A 541 -8.54 -14.53 -10.00
N PRO A 542 -7.45 -14.52 -9.21
CA PRO A 542 -7.36 -15.28 -7.97
C PRO A 542 -8.54 -15.06 -7.03
N LEU A 543 -9.00 -13.82 -6.88
CA LEU A 543 -10.13 -13.51 -5.99
C LEU A 543 -11.45 -14.07 -6.51
N GLN A 544 -11.69 -14.07 -7.83
CA GLN A 544 -12.87 -14.76 -8.39
C GLN A 544 -12.88 -16.26 -8.07
N VAL A 545 -11.72 -16.90 -8.12
CA VAL A 545 -11.61 -18.33 -7.73
C VAL A 545 -11.93 -18.50 -6.24
N CYS A 546 -11.39 -17.64 -5.37
CA CYS A 546 -11.67 -17.70 -3.94
C CYS A 546 -13.16 -17.52 -3.63
N THR A 547 -13.82 -16.54 -4.25
CA THR A 547 -15.27 -16.31 -4.04
C THR A 547 -16.13 -17.47 -4.56
N ALA A 548 -15.81 -18.03 -5.71
CA ALA A 548 -16.52 -19.17 -6.29
C ALA A 548 -16.35 -20.45 -5.44
N ILE A 549 -15.13 -20.73 -4.97
CA ILE A 549 -14.87 -21.87 -4.06
C ILE A 549 -15.59 -21.66 -2.74
N SER A 550 -15.57 -20.43 -2.18
CA SER A 550 -16.34 -20.11 -0.98
C SER A 550 -17.82 -20.40 -1.16
N ALA A 551 -18.41 -20.00 -2.28
CA ALA A 551 -19.79 -20.32 -2.61
C ALA A 551 -20.03 -21.84 -2.72
N ALA A 552 -19.06 -22.59 -3.27
CA ALA A 552 -19.19 -24.05 -3.37
C ALA A 552 -19.22 -24.76 -2.01
N VAL A 553 -18.70 -24.15 -0.93
CA VAL A 553 -18.54 -24.81 0.38
C VAL A 553 -19.33 -24.20 1.53
N ASN A 554 -19.87 -22.99 1.39
CA ASN A 554 -20.58 -22.25 2.45
C ASN A 554 -22.11 -22.40 2.46
N GLY A 555 -22.64 -23.41 1.78
CA GLY A 555 -24.10 -23.59 1.60
C GLY A 555 -24.60 -23.10 0.25
N GLY A 556 -23.72 -22.71 -0.65
CA GLY A 556 -24.03 -22.28 -2.00
C GLY A 556 -24.14 -20.77 -2.18
N TYR A 557 -23.78 -19.97 -1.21
CA TYR A 557 -23.98 -18.52 -1.24
C TYR A 557 -22.76 -17.78 -1.81
N LEU A 558 -22.94 -17.09 -2.94
CA LEU A 558 -21.92 -16.18 -3.49
C LEU A 558 -21.95 -14.88 -2.71
N VAL A 559 -20.86 -14.57 -1.99
CA VAL A 559 -20.71 -13.36 -1.17
C VAL A 559 -19.80 -12.36 -1.89
N THR A 560 -20.03 -11.06 -1.63
CA THR A 560 -19.12 -10.00 -2.05
C THR A 560 -17.92 -9.95 -1.12
N PRO A 561 -16.68 -10.11 -1.62
CA PRO A 561 -15.50 -9.96 -0.78
C PRO A 561 -15.30 -8.49 -0.38
N HIS A 562 -14.74 -8.25 0.80
CA HIS A 562 -14.43 -6.90 1.30
C HIS A 562 -13.20 -6.91 2.20
N VAL A 563 -12.56 -5.75 2.28
CA VAL A 563 -11.38 -5.52 3.13
C VAL A 563 -11.71 -4.58 4.27
N VAL A 564 -12.69 -3.68 4.10
CA VAL A 564 -13.11 -2.76 5.15
C VAL A 564 -14.31 -3.35 5.89
N ASP A 565 -14.16 -3.52 7.20
CA ASP A 565 -15.25 -3.97 8.10
C ASP A 565 -16.07 -2.80 8.61
N LYS A 566 -15.40 -1.70 8.99
CA LYS A 566 -16.07 -0.57 9.66
C LYS A 566 -15.45 0.75 9.24
N ILE A 567 -16.28 1.78 9.23
CA ILE A 567 -15.86 3.18 9.17
C ILE A 567 -16.17 3.80 10.52
N THR A 568 -15.18 4.45 11.15
CA THR A 568 -15.34 5.10 12.46
C THR A 568 -15.01 6.59 12.40
N ASP A 569 -15.56 7.37 13.33
CA ASP A 569 -15.12 8.74 13.54
C ASP A 569 -13.76 8.78 14.30
N GLN A 570 -13.23 9.99 14.50
CA GLN A 570 -11.96 10.19 15.21
C GLN A 570 -12.02 9.78 16.71
N ASN A 571 -13.19 9.50 17.26
CA ASN A 571 -13.39 9.04 18.64
C ASN A 571 -13.61 7.52 18.72
N GLY A 572 -13.56 6.82 17.56
CA GLY A 572 -13.81 5.38 17.46
C GLY A 572 -15.29 4.98 17.41
N ASN A 573 -16.23 5.95 17.31
CA ASN A 573 -17.62 5.59 17.12
C ASN A 573 -17.88 5.09 15.71
N VAL A 574 -18.60 3.97 15.59
CA VAL A 574 -18.93 3.37 14.29
C VAL A 574 -19.92 4.27 13.55
N ILE A 575 -19.54 4.68 12.34
CA ILE A 575 -20.39 5.44 11.40
C ILE A 575 -21.09 4.48 10.45
N GLU A 576 -20.35 3.47 9.96
CA GLU A 576 -20.83 2.46 9.03
C GLU A 576 -20.17 1.12 9.36
N GLU A 577 -20.93 0.03 9.23
CA GLU A 577 -20.44 -1.34 9.39
C GLU A 577 -20.78 -2.14 8.14
N VAL A 578 -19.75 -2.75 7.56
CA VAL A 578 -19.86 -3.58 6.36
C VAL A 578 -20.13 -5.01 6.81
N GLY A 579 -21.35 -5.47 6.61
CA GLY A 579 -21.73 -6.85 6.89
C GLY A 579 -21.56 -7.77 5.69
N ALA A 580 -21.80 -9.08 5.90
CA ALA A 580 -21.82 -10.04 4.81
C ALA A 580 -22.87 -9.65 3.75
N ASN A 581 -22.40 -9.48 2.51
CA ASN A 581 -23.25 -9.16 1.37
C ASN A 581 -23.42 -10.40 0.46
N VAL A 582 -24.54 -11.11 0.62
CA VAL A 582 -24.88 -12.27 -0.21
C VAL A 582 -25.49 -11.81 -1.52
N ARG A 583 -24.81 -12.06 -2.63
CA ARG A 583 -25.28 -11.69 -3.97
C ARG A 583 -26.38 -12.62 -4.47
N ARG A 584 -26.22 -13.94 -4.28
CA ARG A 584 -27.17 -14.99 -4.66
C ARG A 584 -26.78 -16.35 -4.08
N GLN A 585 -27.71 -17.30 -4.08
CA GLN A 585 -27.40 -18.72 -3.89
C GLN A 585 -27.19 -19.38 -5.25
N VAL A 586 -26.05 -20.03 -5.46
CA VAL A 586 -25.61 -20.63 -6.73
C VAL A 586 -25.95 -22.10 -6.80
N ILE A 587 -25.73 -22.82 -5.68
CA ILE A 587 -26.01 -24.24 -5.54
C ILE A 587 -26.77 -24.52 -4.24
N SER A 588 -27.37 -25.67 -4.15
CA SER A 588 -28.07 -26.12 -2.94
C SER A 588 -27.07 -26.43 -1.81
N GLU A 589 -27.55 -26.32 -0.56
CA GLU A 589 -26.77 -26.68 0.62
C GLU A 589 -26.33 -28.17 0.61
N SER A 590 -27.19 -29.06 0.07
CA SER A 590 -26.87 -30.48 -0.07
C SER A 590 -25.73 -30.72 -1.07
N ALA A 591 -25.68 -29.96 -2.17
CA ALA A 591 -24.57 -30.01 -3.12
C ALA A 591 -23.29 -29.47 -2.47
N SER A 592 -23.35 -28.32 -1.79
CA SER A 592 -22.25 -27.75 -1.05
C SER A 592 -21.67 -28.73 -0.01
N LYS A 593 -22.54 -29.42 0.77
CA LYS A 593 -22.09 -30.47 1.70
C LYS A 593 -21.33 -31.59 1.01
N THR A 594 -21.80 -32.01 -0.17
CA THR A 594 -21.11 -33.04 -0.97
C THR A 594 -19.74 -32.55 -1.46
N ILE A 595 -19.64 -31.28 -1.87
CA ILE A 595 -18.36 -30.73 -2.32
C ILE A 595 -17.36 -30.67 -1.17
N ARG A 596 -17.76 -30.26 0.04
CA ARG A 596 -16.92 -30.29 1.24
C ARG A 596 -16.34 -31.70 1.49
N GLN A 597 -17.16 -32.72 1.42
CA GLN A 597 -16.72 -34.13 1.61
C GLN A 597 -15.67 -34.57 0.58
N ILE A 598 -15.86 -34.23 -0.69
CA ILE A 598 -14.89 -34.63 -1.73
C ILE A 598 -13.60 -33.80 -1.69
N MET A 599 -13.66 -32.54 -1.27
CA MET A 599 -12.47 -31.72 -1.04
C MET A 599 -11.66 -32.24 0.18
N GLU A 600 -12.34 -32.65 1.25
CA GLU A 600 -11.69 -33.23 2.43
C GLU A 600 -10.98 -34.53 2.06
N TYR A 601 -11.60 -35.37 1.18
CA TYR A 601 -11.01 -36.63 0.71
C TYR A 601 -9.70 -36.43 -0.07
N GLU A 602 -9.50 -35.26 -0.73
CA GLU A 602 -8.24 -34.94 -1.44
C GLU A 602 -7.07 -34.72 -0.49
N VAL A 603 -7.32 -34.11 0.67
CA VAL A 603 -6.27 -33.74 1.66
C VAL A 603 -6.08 -34.83 2.72
N ALA A 604 -7.09 -35.71 2.91
CA ALA A 604 -7.15 -36.66 4.00
C ALA A 604 -5.84 -37.45 4.24
N ASP A 605 -5.45 -37.59 5.47
CA ASP A 605 -4.35 -38.35 6.08
C ASP A 605 -2.90 -37.98 5.68
N GLY A 606 -2.69 -37.02 4.76
CA GLY A 606 -1.35 -36.52 4.36
C GLY A 606 -0.49 -37.52 3.59
N THR A 607 -0.98 -38.72 3.32
CA THR A 607 -0.12 -39.81 2.79
C THR A 607 -0.24 -40.01 1.28
N GLN A 608 -1.35 -39.63 0.66
CA GLN A 608 -1.61 -39.88 -0.77
C GLN A 608 -2.46 -38.74 -1.39
N GLY A 609 -2.29 -38.55 -2.70
CA GLY A 609 -3.06 -37.57 -3.49
C GLY A 609 -2.42 -36.21 -3.62
N GLY A 610 -3.01 -35.36 -4.47
CA GLY A 610 -2.46 -34.04 -4.81
C GLY A 610 -2.49 -33.04 -3.67
N GLY A 611 -3.39 -33.19 -2.69
CA GLY A 611 -3.57 -32.26 -1.56
C GLY A 611 -2.92 -32.69 -0.26
N GLY A 612 -2.39 -33.89 -0.13
CA GLY A 612 -1.88 -34.45 1.12
C GLY A 612 -0.77 -33.60 1.79
N ARG A 613 -0.03 -32.79 1.01
CA ARG A 613 1.01 -31.89 1.53
C ARG A 613 0.45 -30.66 2.22
N ALA A 614 -0.84 -30.36 2.06
CA ALA A 614 -1.54 -29.31 2.81
C ALA A 614 -2.18 -29.82 4.10
N TYR A 615 -2.06 -31.12 4.40
CA TYR A 615 -2.59 -31.70 5.62
C TYR A 615 -1.86 -31.18 6.84
N VAL A 616 -2.62 -30.76 7.83
CA VAL A 616 -2.13 -30.38 9.16
C VAL A 616 -2.86 -31.24 10.19
N ALA A 617 -2.09 -32.00 10.97
CA ALA A 617 -2.67 -32.90 11.95
C ALA A 617 -3.51 -32.12 12.98
N GLY A 618 -4.67 -32.66 13.32
CA GLY A 618 -5.63 -32.02 14.22
C GLY A 618 -6.67 -31.16 13.55
N TYR A 619 -6.59 -30.94 12.25
CA TYR A 619 -7.58 -30.15 11.53
C TYR A 619 -8.19 -30.93 10.37
N ARG A 620 -9.48 -30.71 10.15
CA ARG A 620 -10.19 -31.22 8.99
C ARG A 620 -10.05 -30.21 7.85
N ILE A 621 -9.25 -30.54 6.84
CA ILE A 621 -8.93 -29.65 5.74
C ILE A 621 -9.45 -30.24 4.45
N GLY A 622 -10.27 -29.46 3.72
CA GLY A 622 -10.63 -29.76 2.33
C GLY A 622 -9.76 -28.95 1.38
N GLY A 623 -9.32 -29.48 0.27
CA GLY A 623 -8.48 -28.71 -0.64
C GLY A 623 -8.52 -29.18 -2.09
N LYS A 624 -7.83 -28.41 -2.96
CA LYS A 624 -7.61 -28.77 -4.37
C LYS A 624 -6.35 -28.09 -4.94
N SER A 625 -5.51 -28.87 -5.57
CA SER A 625 -4.34 -28.45 -6.31
C SER A 625 -4.69 -28.04 -7.74
N GLY A 626 -4.03 -26.99 -8.26
CA GLY A 626 -4.19 -26.50 -9.63
C GLY A 626 -2.85 -26.26 -10.30
N THR A 627 -2.49 -27.05 -11.30
CA THR A 627 -1.39 -26.75 -12.21
C THR A 627 -1.99 -26.45 -13.57
N SER A 628 -1.73 -25.24 -14.09
CA SER A 628 -2.25 -24.79 -15.38
C SER A 628 -1.13 -24.31 -16.29
N GLU A 629 -1.32 -24.50 -17.59
CA GLU A 629 -0.40 -24.01 -18.62
C GLU A 629 -0.84 -22.61 -19.07
N GLN A 630 0.12 -21.69 -19.23
CA GLN A 630 -0.09 -20.34 -19.76
C GLN A 630 -0.07 -20.41 -21.29
N LEU A 631 -1.22 -20.71 -21.88
CA LEU A 631 -1.32 -20.98 -23.33
C LEU A 631 -1.17 -19.71 -24.20
N ASN A 632 -1.29 -18.55 -23.62
CA ASN A 632 -1.21 -17.22 -24.25
C ASN A 632 0.14 -16.53 -24.05
N MET A 633 1.08 -17.17 -23.35
CA MET A 633 2.43 -16.66 -23.12
C MET A 633 3.46 -17.43 -23.96
N ASP A 634 4.62 -16.82 -24.16
CA ASP A 634 5.75 -17.47 -24.79
C ASP A 634 6.16 -18.71 -24.00
N ARG A 635 6.63 -19.71 -24.73
CA ARG A 635 7.15 -20.92 -24.12
C ARG A 635 8.49 -20.65 -23.44
N ARG A 636 8.81 -21.47 -22.43
CA ARG A 636 10.13 -21.49 -21.83
C ARG A 636 11.20 -21.88 -22.86
N SER A 637 12.46 -21.63 -22.53
CA SER A 637 13.60 -21.99 -23.37
C SER A 637 13.72 -23.49 -23.69
N ASP A 638 13.16 -24.37 -22.85
CA ASP A 638 13.07 -25.82 -23.05
C ASP A 638 11.91 -26.24 -23.97
N GLY A 639 11.05 -25.28 -24.38
CA GLY A 639 9.90 -25.52 -25.25
C GLY A 639 8.60 -25.84 -24.53
N ASP A 640 8.61 -25.96 -23.18
CA ASP A 640 7.42 -26.16 -22.37
C ASP A 640 6.64 -24.86 -22.17
N TYR A 641 5.35 -24.97 -21.87
CA TYR A 641 4.56 -23.81 -21.47
C TYR A 641 4.96 -23.34 -20.08
N LYS A 642 4.94 -22.01 -19.87
CA LYS A 642 4.94 -21.42 -18.53
C LYS A 642 3.74 -21.95 -17.76
N LYS A 643 3.87 -22.17 -16.45
CA LYS A 643 2.83 -22.81 -15.64
C LYS A 643 2.50 -21.97 -14.43
N VAL A 644 1.25 -22.08 -13.96
CA VAL A 644 0.82 -21.57 -12.68
C VAL A 644 0.57 -22.71 -11.74
N ALA A 645 1.25 -22.70 -10.60
CA ALA A 645 1.02 -23.62 -9.50
C ALA A 645 0.14 -22.95 -8.44
N SER A 646 -1.08 -23.47 -8.20
CA SER A 646 -1.99 -22.93 -7.19
C SER A 646 -2.56 -24.02 -6.30
N PHE A 647 -2.95 -23.64 -5.09
CA PHE A 647 -3.65 -24.51 -4.16
C PHE A 647 -4.71 -23.72 -3.39
N VAL A 648 -5.88 -24.30 -3.22
CA VAL A 648 -6.94 -23.78 -2.36
C VAL A 648 -7.24 -24.80 -1.26
N ALA A 649 -7.36 -24.32 -0.03
CA ALA A 649 -7.86 -25.11 1.09
C ALA A 649 -9.00 -24.38 1.81
N VAL A 650 -9.87 -25.17 2.45
CA VAL A 650 -10.95 -24.68 3.30
C VAL A 650 -10.94 -25.45 4.61
N LEU A 651 -11.19 -24.76 5.71
CA LEU A 651 -11.22 -25.39 7.04
C LEU A 651 -12.18 -24.69 8.02
N PRO A 652 -12.80 -25.43 8.98
CA PRO A 652 -12.90 -26.91 9.01
C PRO A 652 -13.65 -27.43 7.79
N ALA A 653 -13.29 -28.61 7.26
CA ALA A 653 -13.89 -29.11 6.01
C ALA A 653 -15.40 -29.37 6.12
N ASP A 654 -15.92 -29.67 7.30
CA ASP A 654 -17.36 -29.95 7.53
C ASP A 654 -18.22 -28.70 7.68
N ASP A 655 -17.68 -27.62 8.21
CA ASP A 655 -18.31 -26.30 8.29
C ASP A 655 -17.29 -25.17 8.06
N PRO A 656 -16.89 -24.93 6.82
CA PRO A 656 -15.79 -24.03 6.52
C PRO A 656 -16.03 -22.62 7.06
N GLU A 657 -15.00 -22.10 7.75
CA GLU A 657 -14.92 -20.73 8.24
C GLU A 657 -14.00 -19.91 7.37
N ILE A 658 -12.84 -20.45 7.02
CA ILE A 658 -11.84 -19.77 6.19
C ILE A 658 -11.45 -20.58 4.95
N LEU A 659 -11.05 -19.84 3.93
CA LEU A 659 -10.39 -20.32 2.74
C LEU A 659 -8.96 -19.76 2.73
N VAL A 660 -7.98 -20.60 2.42
CA VAL A 660 -6.57 -20.24 2.19
C VAL A 660 -6.21 -20.58 0.75
N TYR A 661 -5.76 -19.60 0.00
CA TYR A 661 -5.36 -19.74 -1.40
C TYR A 661 -3.93 -19.26 -1.58
N VAL A 662 -3.13 -20.01 -2.35
CA VAL A 662 -1.78 -19.63 -2.77
C VAL A 662 -1.61 -19.89 -4.26
N MET A 663 -0.95 -18.96 -4.93
CA MET A 663 -0.59 -19.05 -6.34
C MET A 663 0.88 -18.65 -6.53
N LEU A 664 1.61 -19.46 -7.29
CA LEU A 664 2.97 -19.21 -7.75
C LEU A 664 2.93 -19.26 -9.28
N ASP A 665 3.20 -18.15 -9.93
CA ASP A 665 3.11 -18.01 -11.39
C ASP A 665 4.51 -18.08 -12.00
N ASP A 666 4.67 -19.01 -12.90
CA ASP A 666 5.91 -19.39 -13.57
C ASP A 666 7.04 -19.81 -12.61
N PRO A 667 6.79 -20.81 -11.73
CA PRO A 667 7.85 -21.32 -10.88
C PRO A 667 8.88 -22.07 -11.74
N ASN A 668 10.14 -21.63 -11.69
CA ASN A 668 11.26 -22.26 -12.39
C ASN A 668 12.05 -23.17 -11.43
N ASN A 669 11.35 -24.16 -10.85
CA ASN A 669 11.97 -25.14 -9.98
C ASN A 669 12.53 -26.28 -10.81
N ALA A 670 13.86 -26.51 -10.73
CA ALA A 670 14.58 -27.53 -11.49
C ALA A 670 14.07 -28.98 -11.30
N LYS A 671 13.26 -29.23 -10.26
CA LYS A 671 12.78 -30.58 -9.90
C LYS A 671 11.34 -30.85 -10.30
N THR A 672 10.50 -29.83 -10.29
CA THR A 672 9.06 -29.99 -10.50
C THR A 672 8.35 -28.64 -10.71
N ASP A 673 7.23 -28.70 -11.40
CA ASP A 673 6.27 -27.60 -11.57
C ASP A 673 4.87 -27.96 -11.06
N TYR A 674 4.74 -29.08 -10.33
CA TYR A 674 3.46 -29.55 -9.81
C TYR A 674 3.03 -28.77 -8.55
N SER A 675 1.86 -28.15 -8.59
CA SER A 675 1.27 -27.39 -7.49
C SER A 675 1.14 -28.16 -6.17
N SER A 676 0.92 -29.47 -6.24
CA SER A 676 0.90 -30.34 -5.05
C SER A 676 2.24 -30.41 -4.32
N ILE A 677 3.32 -30.02 -4.96
CA ILE A 677 4.67 -29.98 -4.39
C ILE A 677 5.06 -28.54 -4.06
N LEU A 678 4.63 -27.56 -4.85
CA LEU A 678 5.06 -26.17 -4.72
C LEU A 678 4.10 -25.31 -3.86
N ALA A 679 2.79 -25.37 -4.10
CA ALA A 679 1.80 -24.50 -3.46
C ALA A 679 1.10 -25.18 -2.26
N ALA A 680 0.84 -26.48 -2.30
CA ALA A 680 0.15 -27.17 -1.20
C ALA A 680 0.90 -27.10 0.15
N PRO A 681 2.23 -27.26 0.23
CA PRO A 681 2.98 -27.10 1.47
C PRO A 681 2.84 -25.68 2.05
N VAL A 682 2.84 -24.66 1.21
CA VAL A 682 2.71 -23.26 1.63
C VAL A 682 1.37 -23.04 2.32
N VAL A 683 0.28 -23.55 1.72
CA VAL A 683 -1.05 -23.49 2.35
C VAL A 683 -1.09 -24.26 3.66
N GLY A 684 -0.48 -25.45 3.74
CA GLY A 684 -0.37 -26.23 4.96
C GLY A 684 0.38 -25.48 6.07
N ASN A 685 1.48 -24.81 5.72
CA ASN A 685 2.25 -24.00 6.65
C ASN A 685 1.45 -22.79 7.16
N ILE A 686 0.78 -22.06 6.27
CA ILE A 686 -0.11 -20.95 6.66
C ILE A 686 -1.17 -21.49 7.63
N ILE A 687 -1.88 -22.57 7.28
CA ILE A 687 -2.93 -23.16 8.14
C ILE A 687 -2.36 -23.57 9.50
N SER A 688 -1.16 -24.15 9.56
CA SER A 688 -0.58 -24.64 10.81
C SER A 688 -0.38 -23.54 11.86
N GLU A 689 -0.18 -22.30 11.42
CA GLU A 689 -0.01 -21.13 12.29
C GLU A 689 -1.33 -20.37 12.53
N ILE A 690 -2.14 -20.16 11.49
CA ILE A 690 -3.34 -19.33 11.63
C ILE A 690 -4.54 -20.09 12.23
N ALA A 691 -4.66 -21.41 12.03
CA ALA A 691 -5.80 -22.16 12.53
C ALA A 691 -5.91 -22.13 14.06
N PRO A 692 -4.82 -22.40 14.84
CA PRO A 692 -4.87 -22.26 16.28
C PRO A 692 -5.04 -20.79 16.74
N TYR A 693 -4.52 -19.84 16.00
CA TYR A 693 -4.68 -18.40 16.29
C TYR A 693 -6.14 -17.97 16.17
N LEU A 694 -6.83 -18.41 15.11
CA LEU A 694 -8.25 -18.15 14.88
C LEU A 694 -9.19 -18.99 15.75
N GLY A 695 -8.66 -19.92 16.55
CA GLY A 695 -9.48 -20.83 17.35
C GLY A 695 -10.32 -21.81 16.50
N ILE A 696 -9.89 -22.11 15.28
CA ILE A 696 -10.58 -23.04 14.36
C ILE A 696 -10.76 -24.39 15.03
N ALA A 697 -11.98 -24.93 14.94
CA ALA A 697 -12.33 -26.23 15.53
C ALA A 697 -11.42 -27.35 15.02
N THR A 698 -10.88 -28.13 15.95
CA THR A 698 -10.07 -29.32 15.66
C THR A 698 -10.94 -30.49 15.18
N ASP A 699 -10.29 -31.57 14.77
CA ASP A 699 -10.94 -32.80 14.30
C ASP A 699 -11.66 -33.61 15.44
N GLY A 700 -11.73 -33.03 16.65
CA GLY A 700 -12.32 -33.63 17.83
C GLY A 700 -11.42 -34.69 18.50
N THR A 701 -10.22 -34.93 17.98
CA THR A 701 -9.24 -35.83 18.59
C THR A 701 -8.47 -35.04 19.64
N ASP A 702 -8.71 -35.32 20.91
CA ASP A 702 -7.89 -34.77 22.00
C ASP A 702 -6.49 -35.37 21.92
N ARG A 703 -5.53 -34.53 21.57
CA ARG A 703 -4.11 -34.88 21.49
C ARG A 703 -3.29 -34.28 22.64
N SER A 704 -3.95 -33.60 23.56
CA SER A 704 -3.32 -33.16 24.80
C SER A 704 -2.80 -34.38 25.57
N GLY A 705 -1.51 -34.37 25.94
CA GLY A 705 -0.88 -35.50 26.58
C GLY A 705 -0.41 -36.63 25.68
N THR A 706 -0.65 -36.56 24.33
CA THR A 706 -0.07 -37.54 23.38
C THR A 706 1.37 -37.19 23.06
N THR A 707 2.22 -38.20 22.92
CA THR A 707 3.58 -38.05 22.40
C THR A 707 3.68 -38.46 20.96
N VAL A 708 4.54 -37.79 20.21
CA VAL A 708 4.82 -38.03 18.80
C VAL A 708 6.32 -38.23 18.61
N LYS A 709 6.68 -39.16 17.74
CA LYS A 709 8.10 -39.34 17.36
C LYS A 709 8.51 -38.28 16.36
N VAL A 710 9.56 -37.55 16.67
CA VAL A 710 10.17 -36.59 15.75
C VAL A 710 10.72 -37.34 14.54
N PRO A 711 10.30 -36.97 13.31
CA PRO A 711 10.80 -37.65 12.10
C PRO A 711 12.30 -37.30 11.86
N ASN A 712 12.99 -38.13 11.10
CA ASN A 712 14.34 -37.81 10.62
C ASN A 712 14.21 -36.84 9.43
N LEU A 713 14.69 -35.64 9.61
CA LEU A 713 14.59 -34.57 8.62
C LEU A 713 15.94 -34.19 8.01
N ILE A 714 17.06 -34.73 8.57
CA ILE A 714 18.41 -34.47 8.05
C ILE A 714 18.51 -34.98 6.63
N GLY A 715 19.00 -34.14 5.74
CA GLY A 715 19.08 -34.42 4.29
C GLY A 715 17.80 -34.08 3.51
N ASN A 716 16.72 -33.71 4.19
CA ASN A 716 15.51 -33.22 3.52
C ASN A 716 15.66 -31.74 3.16
N GLU A 717 15.05 -31.37 2.06
CA GLU A 717 14.82 -29.95 1.79
C GLU A 717 13.90 -29.33 2.84
N TRP A 718 14.09 -28.05 3.14
CA TRP A 718 13.30 -27.30 4.10
C TRP A 718 11.80 -27.48 3.94
N SER A 719 11.28 -27.31 2.71
CA SER A 719 9.84 -27.47 2.42
C SER A 719 9.31 -28.87 2.73
N ASN A 720 10.08 -29.92 2.46
CA ASN A 720 9.70 -31.29 2.77
C ASN A 720 9.76 -31.58 4.27
N ALA A 721 10.72 -30.98 4.99
CA ALA A 721 10.81 -31.06 6.44
C ALA A 721 9.59 -30.43 7.13
N GLN A 722 9.15 -29.25 6.68
CA GLN A 722 7.94 -28.58 7.16
C GLN A 722 6.70 -29.46 7.00
N VAL A 723 6.47 -29.99 5.80
CA VAL A 723 5.35 -30.92 5.53
C VAL A 723 5.39 -32.14 6.48
N SER A 724 6.58 -32.73 6.65
CA SER A 724 6.75 -33.90 7.50
C SER A 724 6.40 -33.62 8.98
N LEU A 725 6.73 -32.42 9.47
CA LEU A 725 6.38 -31.98 10.82
C LEU A 725 4.88 -31.66 10.93
N ASN A 726 4.29 -30.94 9.99
CA ASN A 726 2.86 -30.64 9.97
C ASN A 726 1.99 -31.90 9.98
N ILE A 727 2.36 -32.93 9.19
CA ILE A 727 1.69 -34.24 9.20
C ILE A 727 1.75 -34.92 10.56
N LYS A 728 2.80 -34.69 11.32
CA LYS A 728 2.98 -35.24 12.68
C LYS A 728 2.40 -34.34 13.77
N GLY A 729 1.88 -33.16 13.43
CA GLY A 729 1.39 -32.19 14.40
C GLY A 729 2.52 -31.59 15.27
N LEU A 730 3.70 -31.47 14.68
CA LEU A 730 4.84 -30.77 15.26
C LEU A 730 5.01 -29.41 14.59
N LYS A 731 5.40 -28.42 15.36
CA LYS A 731 5.74 -27.10 14.84
C LYS A 731 7.17 -27.12 14.31
N HIS A 732 7.47 -26.17 13.42
CA HIS A 732 8.81 -26.03 12.86
C HIS A 732 9.29 -24.58 13.02
N GLN A 733 10.57 -24.41 13.22
CA GLN A 733 11.22 -23.12 13.22
C GLN A 733 12.65 -23.26 12.69
N LEU A 734 13.04 -22.34 11.79
CA LEU A 734 14.44 -22.18 11.44
C LEU A 734 15.20 -21.58 12.61
N ALA A 735 16.33 -22.16 12.91
CA ALA A 735 17.17 -21.67 14.00
C ALA A 735 17.93 -20.38 13.66
N GLU A 736 17.85 -19.92 12.40
CA GLU A 736 18.57 -18.75 11.86
C GLU A 736 17.68 -17.84 11.02
N SER A 737 18.03 -16.55 11.00
CA SER A 737 17.28 -15.52 10.27
C SER A 737 17.51 -15.50 8.76
N ASP A 738 18.56 -16.17 8.24
CA ASP A 738 18.98 -16.01 6.82
C ASP A 738 18.75 -17.25 5.94
N ALA A 739 18.03 -18.24 6.41
CA ALA A 739 17.98 -19.54 5.75
C ALA A 739 16.79 -19.76 4.80
N SER A 740 16.16 -18.73 4.31
CA SER A 740 15.14 -18.83 3.23
C SER A 740 15.73 -19.09 1.83
N GLN A 741 16.94 -19.62 1.75
CA GLN A 741 17.55 -19.95 0.45
C GLN A 741 16.84 -21.16 -0.20
N ALA A 742 16.44 -20.96 -1.43
CA ALA A 742 15.84 -21.99 -2.28
C ALA A 742 16.69 -23.27 -2.25
N GLY A 743 16.03 -24.40 -1.89
CA GLY A 743 16.69 -25.69 -1.83
C GLY A 743 17.58 -25.93 -0.61
N ALA A 744 17.49 -25.09 0.43
CA ALA A 744 18.20 -25.31 1.69
C ALA A 744 17.88 -26.71 2.24
N VAL A 745 18.93 -27.45 2.61
CA VAL A 745 18.82 -28.81 3.11
C VAL A 745 19.07 -28.82 4.60
N VAL A 746 18.22 -29.52 5.35
CA VAL A 746 18.35 -29.66 6.79
C VAL A 746 19.63 -30.44 7.12
N THR A 747 20.57 -29.78 7.79
CA THR A 747 21.85 -30.38 8.22
C THR A 747 21.79 -30.90 9.66
N TYR A 748 20.94 -30.29 10.51
CA TYR A 748 20.72 -30.69 11.89
C TYR A 748 19.29 -30.34 12.33
N GLN A 749 18.81 -31.08 13.33
CA GLN A 749 17.50 -30.86 13.95
C GLN A 749 17.54 -31.07 15.45
N TYR A 750 16.73 -30.31 16.17
CA TYR A 750 16.51 -30.54 17.59
C TYR A 750 15.07 -30.20 18.00
N PRO A 751 14.32 -31.09 18.74
CA PRO A 751 14.74 -32.41 19.24
C PRO A 751 15.19 -33.37 18.14
N ARG A 752 16.05 -34.35 18.53
CA ARG A 752 16.63 -35.30 17.56
C ARG A 752 15.58 -36.25 16.96
N ALA A 753 15.90 -36.77 15.82
CA ALA A 753 15.09 -37.81 15.17
C ALA A 753 14.85 -39.00 16.12
N GLY A 754 13.60 -39.46 16.15
CA GLY A 754 13.16 -40.56 17.01
C GLY A 754 12.84 -40.18 18.45
N ALA A 755 13.12 -38.93 18.89
CA ALA A 755 12.70 -38.44 20.20
C ALA A 755 11.18 -38.46 20.33
N GLU A 756 10.67 -38.94 21.46
CA GLU A 756 9.24 -38.84 21.78
C GLU A 756 8.99 -37.53 22.49
N VAL A 757 8.19 -36.66 21.86
CA VAL A 757 7.90 -35.31 22.32
C VAL A 757 6.38 -35.08 22.36
N PRO A 758 5.87 -34.18 23.19
CA PRO A 758 4.46 -33.81 23.19
C PRO A 758 4.02 -33.31 21.82
N TYR A 759 2.78 -33.57 21.47
CA TYR A 759 2.12 -32.97 20.32
C TYR A 759 2.23 -31.44 20.37
N GLY A 760 2.51 -30.79 19.26
CA GLY A 760 2.71 -29.35 19.21
C GLY A 760 4.11 -28.85 19.59
N THR A 761 5.06 -29.76 19.93
CA THR A 761 6.46 -29.39 20.19
C THR A 761 7.10 -28.75 18.95
N THR A 762 7.83 -27.66 19.13
CA THR A 762 8.61 -27.00 18.07
C THR A 762 9.91 -27.75 17.82
N VAL A 763 10.13 -28.15 16.56
CA VAL A 763 11.40 -28.72 16.09
C VAL A 763 12.20 -27.61 15.40
N TYR A 764 13.36 -27.30 15.97
CA TYR A 764 14.30 -26.35 15.40
C TYR A 764 15.14 -27.04 14.34
N LEU A 765 15.20 -26.45 13.16
CA LEU A 765 15.92 -26.97 12.00
C LEU A 765 17.06 -26.03 11.65
N TYR A 766 18.18 -26.62 11.24
CA TYR A 766 19.38 -25.92 10.83
C TYR A 766 19.72 -26.32 9.40
N THR A 767 20.11 -25.38 8.57
CA THR A 767 20.44 -25.60 7.16
C THR A 767 21.90 -25.31 6.82
N ASP A 768 22.69 -24.88 7.80
CA ASP A 768 24.12 -24.66 7.70
C ASP A 768 24.94 -25.64 8.55
N THR A 769 26.23 -25.38 8.70
CA THR A 769 27.07 -26.09 9.63
C THR A 769 26.69 -25.76 11.08
N TYR A 770 26.14 -26.76 11.76
CA TYR A 770 25.75 -26.62 13.15
C TYR A 770 26.94 -26.33 14.06
N GLU A 771 27.00 -25.15 14.64
CA GLU A 771 27.99 -24.74 15.65
C GLU A 771 27.33 -24.63 17.06
N GLY A 772 26.54 -25.61 17.47
CA GLY A 772 26.05 -25.74 18.85
C GLY A 772 25.37 -24.48 19.40
N ARG A 773 24.32 -24.00 18.79
CA ARG A 773 23.61 -22.80 19.26
C ARG A 773 22.82 -23.09 20.50
N HIS A 774 23.27 -22.50 21.61
CA HIS A 774 22.68 -22.60 22.94
C HIS A 774 21.88 -21.33 23.26
N THR A 775 20.93 -21.46 24.15
CA THR A 775 20.15 -20.36 24.70
C THR A 775 20.14 -20.48 26.22
N GLU A 776 19.99 -19.38 26.92
CA GLU A 776 19.86 -19.38 28.36
C GLU A 776 18.44 -19.68 28.79
N VAL A 777 18.27 -20.55 29.77
CA VAL A 777 16.96 -20.89 30.34
C VAL A 777 16.51 -19.75 31.25
N PRO A 778 15.36 -19.10 30.95
CA PRO A 778 14.83 -18.06 31.81
C PRO A 778 14.34 -18.64 33.16
N ASP A 779 14.36 -17.82 34.21
CA ASP A 779 13.72 -18.15 35.48
C ASP A 779 12.19 -17.93 35.33
N VAL A 780 11.45 -19.02 35.34
CA VAL A 780 9.99 -19.01 35.27
C VAL A 780 9.30 -19.39 36.57
N THR A 781 10.08 -19.57 37.65
CA THR A 781 9.51 -19.87 38.96
C THR A 781 8.62 -18.72 39.47
N GLY A 782 7.50 -19.06 40.11
CA GLY A 782 6.50 -18.10 40.61
C GLY A 782 5.68 -17.41 39.52
N LYS A 783 5.83 -17.78 38.24
CA LYS A 783 5.01 -17.27 37.13
C LYS A 783 3.81 -18.18 36.89
N SER A 784 2.75 -17.65 36.24
CA SER A 784 1.68 -18.51 35.73
C SER A 784 2.20 -19.43 34.61
N ALA A 785 1.60 -20.60 34.44
CA ALA A 785 2.00 -21.55 33.41
C ALA A 785 2.02 -20.91 32.01
N ASP A 786 1.05 -20.06 31.69
CA ASP A 786 0.97 -19.40 30.38
C ASP A 786 2.09 -18.37 30.18
N PHE A 787 2.40 -17.56 31.18
CA PHE A 787 3.51 -16.62 31.11
C PHE A 787 4.86 -17.35 31.04
N ALA A 788 5.02 -18.44 31.77
CA ALA A 788 6.19 -19.30 31.71
C ALA A 788 6.40 -19.91 30.32
N ARG A 789 5.30 -20.39 29.67
CA ARG A 789 5.34 -20.88 28.30
C ARG A 789 5.82 -19.79 27.30
N GLN A 790 5.30 -18.56 27.45
CA GLN A 790 5.72 -17.44 26.60
C GLN A 790 7.20 -17.09 26.81
N MET A 791 7.68 -17.05 28.05
CA MET A 791 9.10 -16.77 28.34
C MET A 791 10.02 -17.84 27.77
N LEU A 792 9.68 -19.12 27.95
CA LEU A 792 10.43 -20.23 27.38
C LEU A 792 10.42 -20.23 25.85
N ALA A 793 9.27 -19.99 25.25
CA ALA A 793 9.16 -19.88 23.79
C ALA A 793 9.98 -18.71 23.23
N ALA A 794 9.98 -17.55 23.87
CA ALA A 794 10.81 -16.40 23.49
C ALA A 794 12.31 -16.70 23.59
N ALA A 795 12.71 -17.58 24.53
CA ALA A 795 14.07 -18.09 24.62
C ALA A 795 14.36 -19.24 23.61
N GLY A 796 13.41 -19.62 22.78
CA GLY A 796 13.55 -20.73 21.84
C GLY A 796 13.52 -22.10 22.47
N LEU A 797 12.79 -22.26 23.58
CA LEU A 797 12.66 -23.50 24.34
C LEU A 797 11.22 -24.04 24.25
N ASN A 798 11.09 -25.37 24.34
CA ASN A 798 9.78 -26.01 24.45
C ASN A 798 9.40 -26.18 25.93
N CYS A 799 8.09 -26.13 26.23
CA CYS A 799 7.58 -26.21 27.60
C CYS A 799 6.63 -27.40 27.76
N ILE A 800 6.81 -28.17 28.83
CA ILE A 800 5.86 -29.16 29.32
C ILE A 800 5.34 -28.68 30.68
N VAL A 801 4.01 -28.64 30.84
CA VAL A 801 3.39 -28.31 32.12
C VAL A 801 3.01 -29.60 32.85
N ALA A 802 3.50 -29.78 34.05
CA ALA A 802 3.16 -30.83 34.95
C ALA A 802 2.39 -30.26 36.18
N GLY A 803 1.43 -30.98 36.70
CA GLY A 803 0.61 -30.52 37.84
C GLY A 803 -0.58 -29.66 37.39
N ASP A 804 -1.01 -28.69 38.24
CA ASP A 804 -2.16 -27.83 37.96
C ASP A 804 -1.80 -26.71 37.00
N ALA A 805 -2.27 -26.78 35.76
CA ALA A 805 -2.01 -25.80 34.73
C ALA A 805 -2.50 -24.37 35.07
N ASN A 806 -3.39 -24.20 36.05
CA ASN A 806 -3.86 -22.91 36.53
C ASN A 806 -3.02 -22.39 37.71
N GLY A 807 -2.11 -23.22 38.25
CA GLY A 807 -1.20 -22.87 39.35
C GLY A 807 0.00 -22.03 38.93
N LEU A 808 0.81 -21.68 39.91
CA LEU A 808 2.09 -21.04 39.69
C LEU A 808 3.21 -22.08 39.56
N VAL A 809 4.21 -21.75 38.70
CA VAL A 809 5.39 -22.62 38.56
C VAL A 809 6.17 -22.70 39.88
N GLN A 810 6.29 -23.88 40.40
CA GLN A 810 7.07 -24.18 41.63
C GLN A 810 8.51 -24.61 41.30
N GLU A 811 8.66 -25.40 40.24
CA GLU A 811 9.95 -25.93 39.80
C GLU A 811 10.04 -25.96 38.28
N GLN A 812 11.27 -25.86 37.74
CA GLN A 812 11.60 -26.06 36.32
C GLN A 812 12.74 -27.11 36.21
N SER A 813 12.66 -27.98 35.17
CA SER A 813 13.61 -29.11 35.01
C SER A 813 15.03 -28.66 34.69
N GLU A 814 15.15 -27.53 33.98
CA GLU A 814 16.44 -26.92 33.64
C GLU A 814 16.68 -25.70 34.55
N ALA A 815 17.86 -25.58 35.13
CA ALA A 815 18.16 -24.46 36.03
C ALA A 815 18.11 -23.11 35.26
N ALA A 816 17.58 -22.07 35.91
CA ALA A 816 17.63 -20.71 35.40
C ALA A 816 19.09 -20.29 35.12
N GLY A 817 19.36 -19.66 33.99
CA GLY A 817 20.68 -19.30 33.50
C GLY A 817 21.50 -20.46 32.91
N ALA A 818 20.98 -21.70 32.91
CA ALA A 818 21.64 -22.81 32.23
C ALA A 818 21.69 -22.60 30.72
N SER A 819 22.84 -22.90 30.10
CA SER A 819 23.00 -22.85 28.65
C SER A 819 22.60 -24.19 28.04
N VAL A 820 21.48 -24.21 27.32
CA VAL A 820 20.93 -25.42 26.71
C VAL A 820 20.70 -25.23 25.22
N GLN A 821 20.54 -26.33 24.47
CA GLN A 821 20.22 -26.23 23.03
C GLN A 821 18.85 -25.62 22.80
N ARG A 822 18.69 -24.80 21.77
CA ARG A 822 17.38 -24.34 21.31
C ARG A 822 16.48 -25.54 20.99
N GLY A 823 15.24 -25.48 21.41
CA GLY A 823 14.31 -26.60 21.29
C GLY A 823 14.34 -27.58 22.47
N THR A 824 15.19 -27.37 23.48
CA THR A 824 15.17 -28.18 24.70
C THR A 824 13.79 -28.12 25.36
N LEU A 825 13.30 -29.29 25.80
CA LEU A 825 12.05 -29.39 26.53
C LEU A 825 12.32 -29.08 28.01
N VAL A 826 11.74 -28.01 28.51
CA VAL A 826 11.76 -27.61 29.92
C VAL A 826 10.41 -28.01 30.52
N THR A 827 10.46 -28.91 31.49
CA THR A 827 9.27 -29.27 32.30
C THR A 827 9.12 -28.28 33.43
N ILE A 828 7.97 -27.61 33.51
CA ILE A 828 7.57 -26.78 34.64
C ILE A 828 6.54 -27.51 35.47
N THR A 829 6.75 -27.56 36.80
CA THR A 829 5.79 -28.12 37.72
C THR A 829 5.01 -27.01 38.37
N CYS A 830 3.69 -27.03 38.17
CA CYS A 830 2.77 -26.03 38.68
C CYS A 830 1.92 -26.61 39.81
N GLY A 831 1.64 -25.80 40.83
CA GLY A 831 0.85 -26.20 41.99
C GLY A 831 0.35 -25.02 42.82
#